data_1e91602b367658ab9214878dee758aa1
#
_entry.id   1e91602b367658ab9214878dee758aa1
#
_cell.length_a   1.000
_cell.length_b   1.000
_cell.length_c   1.000
_cell.angle_alpha   90.00
_cell.angle_beta   90.00
_cell.angle_gamma   90.00
#
_symmetry.space_group_name_H-M   'P 1'
#
loop_
_entity.id
_entity.type
_entity.pdbx_description
1 polymer ?
#
loop_
_entity_poly.entity_id
_entity_poly.type
_entity_poly.pdbx_seq_one_letter_code
_entity_poly.pdbx_strand_id
1 'polypeptide(L)'
;DFLQTTFAVNRYEEAVLLRGVYFTSGTQEGTPIDRVLGILAKAFRLDRPVAAMFSGQGKSFFLTRLLNDVLFPEAELAGQDPKLEKRTRILQLVAYIGAGMLFAAVLAMWAVSYFNNQASLAQLETMVADYRAMPSNAAGQSDNFRLLLPRLDKLQAMAAVYPGTNGLTGLGLSQADKIDAGVQYSYQSLLRQHFLPAIQMRLKERMQGAEGNQTDVLYQLLKVYLMFNQTDRLEPATVVAWLRADWDREYAAEPETVAQLLLHLDNLLKLQLDAMPIDEPFVAAVRAKLSQVPLIGQIYARFKTEATIDTSHDWQLGKALGVDAGRVFALSDGQPAGAYTIPGLFTAYGYGEIFLKKGKDFVKDAVDQNWVLGNESKTPVADIGQLHSELKKLYLGEYQATWEQLLSKLKLQTAITTAQTAQILDILSRPDGPLRTLLGSVSDNTSLSQISKQLGDSLTQAASKALPASADDKTQQLLAKANQVAGIEAGPDPILAVDNRFEPLNALVRGGSDKPLAIEPVLLQLKNLRDYFMQLGGANAGGQALQNQASLFSGAGMDVLQQANMEFARLPEPLKSWLQIIVNSSGQKLSSAAKGKLSDMVKTAVASPCNMALNGRYPMFKGAAKDVLLADFAKIFSPNGQIDQFFQTQLKPFVDTSKPQWTELAADKPLGLSASAIHQFQLAAQIRDSFFSQGAVPQLQFELKPLNLDASVGTFRLQVEGQEIVYRHGPEQVMGMKWPGPNPSQGVRIVFETLDNKQISSSKEGTWALFRLLDEAAIEPTSAPEVFNLTFRLQGMSARYELRAASVNNPFNLKQLQSFRCPEAL
;
A
#
# COMPACT_ATOMS: atom_id res chain seq x y z
N ASP A 1 50.79 0.41 53.80
CA ASP A 1 49.97 -0.22 54.84
C ASP A 1 49.48 -1.63 54.48
N PHE A 2 48.79 -1.80 53.36
CA PHE A 2 48.22 -3.10 52.95
C PHE A 2 49.27 -4.18 52.79
N LEU A 3 50.37 -3.93 52.10
CA LEU A 3 51.47 -4.88 51.92
C LEU A 3 52.18 -5.20 53.23
N GLN A 4 52.43 -4.21 54.10
CA GLN A 4 53.02 -4.40 55.41
C GLN A 4 52.13 -5.22 56.33
N THR A 5 50.82 -5.06 56.25
CA THR A 5 49.87 -5.82 57.06
C THR A 5 49.70 -7.24 56.57
N THR A 6 49.71 -7.44 55.25
CA THR A 6 49.43 -8.76 54.62
C THR A 6 50.62 -9.69 54.66
N PHE A 7 51.86 -9.12 54.58
CA PHE A 7 53.12 -9.89 54.59
C PHE A 7 53.93 -9.71 55.87
N ALA A 8 53.33 -9.23 56.93
CA ALA A 8 53.95 -9.15 58.22
C ALA A 8 54.32 -10.58 58.74
N VAL A 9 55.56 -10.76 59.15
CA VAL A 9 56.04 -12.05 59.70
C VAL A 9 55.23 -12.36 60.96
N ASN A 10 54.56 -13.45 61.00
CA ASN A 10 53.83 -13.96 62.15
C ASN A 10 54.50 -15.25 62.67
N ARG A 11 54.25 -15.67 63.99
CA ARG A 11 54.85 -16.82 64.64
C ARG A 11 54.39 -18.19 64.15
N TYR A 12 53.42 -18.24 63.27
CA TYR A 12 52.70 -19.46 62.87
C TYR A 12 52.91 -19.85 61.39
N GLU A 13 53.56 -18.98 60.60
CA GLU A 13 53.79 -19.22 59.16
C GLU A 13 55.20 -18.85 58.76
N GLU A 14 55.78 -19.60 57.83
CA GLU A 14 57.10 -19.29 57.31
C GLU A 14 57.12 -17.94 56.62
N ALA A 15 58.19 -17.16 56.78
CA ALA A 15 58.35 -15.86 56.23
C ALA A 15 58.22 -15.90 54.70
N VAL A 16 57.09 -15.40 54.16
CA VAL A 16 56.86 -15.29 52.73
C VAL A 16 57.71 -14.19 52.12
N LEU A 17 58.57 -14.56 51.18
CA LEU A 17 59.41 -13.62 50.49
C LEU A 17 58.57 -12.83 49.44
N LEU A 18 58.21 -11.59 49.82
CA LEU A 18 57.58 -10.71 48.86
C LEU A 18 58.59 -10.20 47.84
N ARG A 19 58.42 -10.63 46.56
CA ARG A 19 59.36 -10.31 45.47
C ARG A 19 58.93 -9.07 44.69
N GLY A 20 57.65 -8.75 44.66
CA GLY A 20 57.16 -7.57 43.94
C GLY A 20 55.64 -7.41 44.05
N VAL A 21 55.14 -6.23 43.70
CA VAL A 21 53.76 -5.88 43.58
C VAL A 21 53.55 -5.41 42.17
N TYR A 22 52.66 -6.07 41.47
CA TYR A 22 52.40 -5.81 40.05
C TYR A 22 50.98 -5.37 39.86
N PHE A 23 50.83 -4.27 39.14
CA PHE A 23 49.49 -3.78 38.75
C PHE A 23 49.20 -4.25 37.32
N THR A 24 48.12 -4.93 37.17
CA THR A 24 47.66 -5.40 35.88
C THR A 24 46.28 -4.83 35.59
N SER A 25 46.00 -4.57 34.35
CA SER A 25 44.68 -4.10 33.91
C SER A 25 43.91 -5.29 33.31
N GLY A 26 42.72 -5.50 33.81
CA GLY A 26 41.77 -6.40 33.14
C GLY A 26 41.28 -5.82 31.79
N THR A 27 40.42 -6.52 31.16
CA THR A 27 39.75 -6.09 29.93
C THR A 27 39.06 -4.77 30.16
N GLN A 28 39.45 -3.74 29.41
CA GLN A 28 38.67 -2.50 29.31
C GLN A 28 37.56 -2.71 28.29
N GLU A 29 36.34 -2.58 28.70
CA GLU A 29 35.20 -2.46 27.79
C GLU A 29 35.18 -1.05 27.23
N GLY A 30 35.31 -0.91 25.92
CA GLY A 30 35.19 0.34 25.18
C GLY A 30 36.41 0.62 24.29
N THR A 31 36.14 0.68 23.01
CA THR A 31 37.15 1.06 22.02
C THR A 31 37.22 2.58 21.89
N PRO A 32 38.37 3.18 21.58
CA PRO A 32 38.50 4.61 21.32
C PRO A 32 37.61 5.15 20.19
N ILE A 33 37.09 4.25 19.36
CA ILE A 33 36.17 4.53 18.22
C ILE A 33 34.78 4.94 18.70
N ASP A 34 34.31 4.45 19.85
CA ASP A 34 32.97 4.79 20.38
C ASP A 34 32.81 6.29 20.69
N ARG A 35 33.88 6.95 21.08
CA ARG A 35 33.87 8.40 21.33
C ARG A 35 33.77 9.22 20.03
N VAL A 36 34.41 8.76 18.96
CA VAL A 36 34.38 9.41 17.65
C VAL A 36 33.04 9.21 16.97
N LEU A 37 32.46 7.99 17.03
CA LEU A 37 31.12 7.68 16.53
C LEU A 37 30.01 8.39 17.32
N GLY A 38 30.13 8.49 18.63
CA GLY A 38 29.21 9.24 19.48
C GLY A 38 29.21 10.76 19.20
N ILE A 39 30.38 11.32 18.85
CA ILE A 39 30.51 12.72 18.47
C ILE A 39 29.94 12.95 17.04
N LEU A 40 30.19 12.05 16.11
CA LEU A 40 29.61 12.05 14.76
C LEU A 40 28.08 11.90 14.79
N ALA A 41 27.54 10.98 15.56
CA ALA A 41 26.09 10.79 15.71
C ALA A 41 25.41 12.05 16.29
N LYS A 42 26.04 12.76 17.24
CA LYS A 42 25.58 14.04 17.76
C LYS A 42 25.65 15.17 16.74
N ALA A 43 26.69 15.19 15.91
CA ALA A 43 26.88 16.23 14.88
C ALA A 43 25.83 16.09 13.74
N PHE A 44 25.36 14.87 13.47
CA PHE A 44 24.38 14.57 12.42
C PHE A 44 22.92 14.47 12.91
N ARG A 45 22.65 14.77 14.22
CA ARG A 45 21.30 14.66 14.81
C ARG A 45 20.60 13.31 14.53
N LEU A 46 21.35 12.20 14.51
CA LEU A 46 20.77 10.87 14.42
C LEU A 46 20.42 10.40 15.83
N ASP A 47 19.20 10.64 16.27
CA ASP A 47 18.64 10.14 17.52
C ASP A 47 18.29 8.65 17.42
N ARG A 48 19.30 7.83 17.27
CA ARG A 48 19.19 6.40 17.62
C ARG A 48 20.57 5.87 18.01
N PRO A 49 20.67 5.14 19.11
CA PRO A 49 21.92 4.46 19.47
C PRO A 49 22.18 3.38 18.42
N VAL A 50 23.20 3.59 17.61
CA VAL A 50 23.76 2.51 16.79
C VAL A 50 24.39 1.55 17.78
N ALA A 51 23.74 0.43 18.03
CA ALA A 51 24.36 -0.69 18.71
C ALA A 51 25.52 -1.16 17.84
N ALA A 52 26.71 -0.75 18.20
CA ALA A 52 27.93 -1.19 17.56
C ALA A 52 28.11 -2.69 17.81
N MET A 53 27.81 -3.50 16.80
CA MET A 53 28.32 -4.87 16.76
C MET A 53 29.79 -4.82 16.29
N PHE A 54 30.67 -4.54 17.18
CA PHE A 54 32.06 -4.94 17.03
C PHE A 54 32.53 -5.56 18.34
N SER A 55 32.56 -6.88 18.37
CA SER A 55 33.26 -7.61 19.40
C SER A 55 34.76 -7.40 19.20
N GLY A 56 35.26 -6.30 19.69
CA GLY A 56 36.67 -6.14 19.87
C GLY A 56 37.09 -6.97 21.11
N GLN A 57 37.90 -8.00 20.91
CA GLN A 57 38.55 -8.67 22.06
C GLN A 57 39.33 -7.63 22.85
N GLY A 58 38.87 -7.37 24.06
CA GLY A 58 39.59 -6.50 24.97
C GLY A 58 41.00 -7.01 25.21
N LYS A 59 41.99 -6.19 25.01
CA LYS A 59 43.37 -6.53 25.34
C LYS A 59 43.62 -6.20 26.82
N SER A 60 44.05 -7.20 27.57
CA SER A 60 44.59 -6.97 28.91
C SER A 60 46.02 -6.41 28.80
N PHE A 61 46.35 -5.44 29.65
CA PHE A 61 47.70 -4.84 29.66
C PHE A 61 48.48 -5.36 30.85
N PHE A 62 49.78 -5.64 30.62
CA PHE A 62 50.77 -6.09 31.58
C PHE A 62 50.58 -7.53 32.13
N LEU A 63 49.43 -8.22 31.90
CA LEU A 63 49.22 -9.58 32.42
C LEU A 63 50.14 -10.59 31.77
N THR A 64 50.36 -10.53 30.48
CA THR A 64 51.20 -11.46 29.72
C THR A 64 52.68 -11.31 30.14
N ARG A 65 53.13 -10.08 30.35
CA ARG A 65 54.50 -9.84 30.85
C ARG A 65 54.69 -10.30 32.29
N LEU A 66 53.70 -10.09 33.14
CA LEU A 66 53.76 -10.61 34.52
C LEU A 66 53.88 -12.11 34.54
N LEU A 67 53.15 -12.83 33.70
CA LEU A 67 53.23 -14.28 33.65
C LEU A 67 54.53 -14.77 33.03
N ASN A 68 54.95 -14.22 31.86
CA ASN A 68 56.11 -14.75 31.12
C ASN A 68 57.45 -14.30 31.62
N ASP A 69 57.62 -13.07 32.14
CA ASP A 69 58.91 -12.47 32.46
C ASP A 69 59.22 -12.60 33.98
N VAL A 70 58.14 -12.79 34.78
CA VAL A 70 58.34 -12.87 36.25
C VAL A 70 57.93 -14.23 36.83
N LEU A 71 56.73 -14.72 36.54
CA LEU A 71 56.18 -15.88 37.25
C LEU A 71 56.77 -17.19 36.75
N PHE A 72 56.92 -17.39 35.44
CA PHE A 72 57.41 -18.63 34.88
C PHE A 72 58.94 -18.81 34.97
N PRO A 73 59.77 -17.76 34.80
CA PRO A 73 61.20 -17.89 34.94
C PRO A 73 61.68 -18.15 36.38
N GLU A 74 60.88 -17.78 37.37
CA GLU A 74 61.24 -17.96 38.79
C GLU A 74 60.72 -19.25 39.43
N ALA A 75 60.01 -20.12 38.62
CA ALA A 75 59.42 -21.38 39.13
C ALA A 75 60.48 -22.42 39.65
N GLU A 76 61.71 -22.24 39.31
CA GLU A 76 62.78 -23.21 39.72
C GLU A 76 63.53 -22.86 41.04
N LEU A 77 63.05 -21.89 41.80
CA LEU A 77 63.74 -21.45 43.04
C LEU A 77 63.54 -22.34 44.30
N ALA A 78 62.96 -23.52 44.17
CA ALA A 78 62.84 -24.49 45.28
C ALA A 78 63.98 -25.47 45.23
N GLY A 79 64.82 -25.37 46.21
CA GLY A 79 66.13 -25.99 46.32
C GLY A 79 66.19 -27.50 46.26
N GLN A 80 67.42 -27.99 45.97
CA GLN A 80 67.73 -29.41 45.81
C GLN A 80 67.97 -30.10 47.19
N ASP A 81 67.36 -31.27 47.33
CA ASP A 81 67.46 -32.13 48.51
C ASP A 81 68.47 -33.29 48.26
N PRO A 82 69.38 -33.61 49.17
CA PRO A 82 70.49 -34.55 48.98
C PRO A 82 70.14 -36.06 49.05
N LYS A 83 68.85 -36.42 48.83
CA LYS A 83 68.43 -37.84 48.82
C LYS A 83 68.50 -38.48 47.43
N LEU A 84 69.08 -37.80 46.45
CA LEU A 84 69.13 -38.23 45.06
C LEU A 84 70.18 -39.28 44.68
N GLU A 85 71.13 -39.54 45.46
CA GLU A 85 72.26 -40.50 45.12
C GLU A 85 71.91 -41.99 45.19
N LYS A 86 70.89 -42.33 45.94
CA LYS A 86 70.42 -43.76 46.01
C LYS A 86 69.46 -44.13 44.86
N ARG A 87 68.91 -43.14 44.15
CA ARG A 87 67.98 -43.38 43.02
C ARG A 87 68.67 -43.71 41.68
N THR A 88 69.98 -43.38 41.51
CA THR A 88 70.64 -43.48 40.19
C THR A 88 70.87 -44.95 39.79
N ARG A 89 71.11 -45.90 40.71
CA ARG A 89 71.25 -47.34 40.36
C ARG A 89 69.93 -48.01 40.03
N ILE A 90 68.80 -47.59 40.59
CA ILE A 90 67.50 -48.10 40.22
C ILE A 90 67.09 -47.50 38.91
N LEU A 91 67.44 -46.21 38.63
CA LEU A 91 67.20 -45.53 37.37
C LEU A 91 67.97 -46.20 36.21
N GLN A 92 69.18 -46.71 36.40
CA GLN A 92 69.88 -47.41 35.30
C GLN A 92 69.24 -48.75 34.95
N LEU A 93 68.76 -49.51 35.90
CA LEU A 93 68.06 -50.79 35.66
C LEU A 93 66.69 -50.50 34.94
N VAL A 94 66.02 -49.50 35.44
CA VAL A 94 64.73 -49.01 34.79
C VAL A 94 65.00 -48.47 33.40
N ALA A 95 66.14 -47.78 33.20
CA ALA A 95 66.51 -47.30 31.86
C ALA A 95 66.84 -48.47 30.88
N TYR A 96 67.49 -49.55 31.29
CA TYR A 96 67.67 -50.71 30.40
C TYR A 96 66.39 -51.49 30.11
N ILE A 97 65.50 -51.65 31.10
CA ILE A 97 64.19 -52.24 30.91
C ILE A 97 63.30 -51.29 30.02
N GLY A 98 63.42 -50.02 30.29
CA GLY A 98 62.72 -49.01 29.46
C GLY A 98 63.24 -49.02 28.03
N ALA A 99 64.52 -49.09 27.76
CA ALA A 99 65.11 -49.19 26.42
C ALA A 99 64.72 -50.50 25.72
N GLY A 100 64.67 -51.63 26.44
CA GLY A 100 64.18 -52.91 25.90
C GLY A 100 62.72 -52.88 25.55
N MET A 101 61.90 -52.28 26.43
CA MET A 101 60.44 -52.06 26.13
C MET A 101 60.22 -51.05 24.97
N LEU A 102 61.04 -50.02 24.90
CA LEU A 102 60.99 -49.05 23.83
C LEU A 102 61.35 -49.71 22.45
N PHE A 103 62.37 -50.57 22.42
CA PHE A 103 62.79 -51.36 21.26
C PHE A 103 61.63 -52.32 20.81
N ALA A 104 61.05 -53.03 21.79
CA ALA A 104 59.88 -53.92 21.52
C ALA A 104 58.64 -53.13 21.04
N ALA A 105 58.44 -51.94 21.62
CA ALA A 105 57.37 -51.03 21.17
C ALA A 105 57.59 -50.52 19.73
N VAL A 106 58.87 -50.20 19.39
CA VAL A 106 59.23 -49.83 18.02
C VAL A 106 58.97 -50.93 17.02
N LEU A 107 59.38 -52.20 17.35
CA LEU A 107 59.09 -53.35 16.49
C LEU A 107 57.59 -53.63 16.37
N ALA A 108 56.86 -53.50 17.48
CA ALA A 108 55.41 -53.61 17.47
C ALA A 108 54.72 -52.49 16.58
N MET A 109 55.22 -51.26 16.74
CA MET A 109 54.81 -50.19 15.89
C MET A 109 55.15 -50.43 14.40
N TRP A 110 56.29 -50.99 14.09
CA TRP A 110 56.67 -51.37 12.72
C TRP A 110 55.73 -52.42 12.13
N ALA A 111 55.39 -53.45 12.91
CA ALA A 111 54.46 -54.51 12.54
C ALA A 111 53.03 -53.91 12.26
N VAL A 112 52.57 -53.07 13.22
CA VAL A 112 51.29 -52.37 13.05
C VAL A 112 51.30 -51.46 11.80
N SER A 113 52.39 -50.69 11.60
CA SER A 113 52.57 -49.83 10.42
C SER A 113 52.52 -50.64 9.13
N TYR A 114 53.18 -51.83 9.07
CA TYR A 114 53.17 -52.72 7.92
C TYR A 114 51.73 -53.22 7.62
N PHE A 115 51.01 -53.76 8.59
CA PHE A 115 49.65 -54.24 8.41
C PHE A 115 48.66 -53.12 8.01
N ASN A 116 48.81 -51.96 8.64
CA ASN A 116 47.94 -50.80 8.29
C ASN A 116 48.24 -50.35 6.84
N ASN A 117 49.50 -50.27 6.47
CA ASN A 117 49.87 -49.87 5.10
C ASN A 117 49.38 -50.89 4.07
N GLN A 118 49.48 -52.20 4.36
CA GLN A 118 48.95 -53.26 3.48
C GLN A 118 47.44 -53.22 3.37
N ALA A 119 46.71 -52.93 4.48
CA ALA A 119 45.25 -52.78 4.44
C ALA A 119 44.82 -51.54 3.63
N SER A 120 45.51 -50.40 3.80
CA SER A 120 45.26 -49.16 3.02
C SER A 120 45.56 -49.40 1.52
N LEU A 121 46.62 -50.13 1.16
CA LEU A 121 46.90 -50.46 -0.24
C LEU A 121 45.81 -51.34 -0.85
N ALA A 122 45.35 -52.39 -0.15
CA ALA A 122 44.25 -53.23 -0.62
C ALA A 122 42.93 -52.45 -0.81
N GLN A 123 42.64 -51.53 0.12
CA GLN A 123 41.50 -50.65 -0.01
C GLN A 123 41.65 -49.72 -1.23
N LEU A 124 42.83 -49.20 -1.46
CA LEU A 124 43.09 -48.32 -2.63
C LEU A 124 42.99 -49.10 -3.94
N GLU A 125 43.45 -50.33 -4.02
CA GLU A 125 43.32 -51.19 -5.21
C GLU A 125 41.86 -51.41 -5.57
N THR A 126 40.98 -51.66 -4.59
CA THR A 126 39.55 -51.79 -4.85
C THR A 126 38.93 -50.45 -5.35
N MET A 127 39.31 -49.32 -4.73
CA MET A 127 38.84 -48.01 -5.17
C MET A 127 39.30 -47.64 -6.58
N VAL A 128 40.52 -48.01 -6.97
CA VAL A 128 41.06 -47.81 -8.32
C VAL A 128 40.36 -48.72 -9.35
N ALA A 129 40.04 -49.97 -8.98
CA ALA A 129 39.26 -50.90 -9.84
C ALA A 129 37.85 -50.31 -10.10
N ASP A 130 37.18 -49.83 -9.04
CA ASP A 130 35.88 -49.18 -9.15
C ASP A 130 35.98 -47.93 -10.04
N TYR A 131 36.96 -47.05 -9.85
CA TYR A 131 37.18 -45.87 -10.66
C TYR A 131 37.38 -46.17 -12.13
N ARG A 132 38.11 -47.26 -12.48
CA ARG A 132 38.28 -47.74 -13.89
C ARG A 132 37.02 -48.30 -14.49
N ALA A 133 36.14 -48.86 -13.65
CA ALA A 133 34.84 -49.38 -14.11
C ALA A 133 33.79 -48.29 -14.34
N MET A 134 34.01 -47.05 -13.82
CA MET A 134 33.09 -45.94 -14.05
C MET A 134 33.10 -45.52 -15.53
N PRO A 135 31.92 -45.16 -16.08
CA PRO A 135 31.81 -44.74 -17.48
C PRO A 135 32.73 -43.53 -17.74
N SER A 136 33.50 -43.63 -18.84
CA SER A 136 34.30 -42.49 -19.30
C SER A 136 33.41 -41.47 -19.97
N ASN A 137 33.65 -40.20 -19.72
CA ASN A 137 32.88 -39.12 -20.34
C ASN A 137 33.02 -39.14 -21.85
N ALA A 138 31.91 -39.27 -22.56
CA ALA A 138 31.87 -38.93 -23.97
C ALA A 138 31.90 -37.41 -24.10
N ALA A 139 32.92 -36.86 -24.72
CA ALA A 139 33.00 -35.43 -25.02
C ALA A 139 31.77 -35.04 -25.85
N GLY A 140 30.90 -34.09 -25.27
CA GLY A 140 29.80 -33.54 -26.02
C GLY A 140 28.39 -33.69 -25.41
N GLN A 141 28.22 -34.23 -24.20
CA GLN A 141 26.91 -34.25 -23.52
C GLN A 141 26.73 -33.09 -22.53
N SER A 142 25.58 -32.47 -22.55
CA SER A 142 25.25 -31.27 -21.76
C SER A 142 25.22 -31.50 -20.24
N ASP A 143 25.10 -32.72 -19.74
CA ASP A 143 25.08 -33.05 -18.29
C ASP A 143 26.35 -33.79 -17.84
N ASN A 144 27.50 -33.28 -18.25
CA ASN A 144 28.79 -33.85 -17.89
C ASN A 144 29.07 -33.87 -16.37
N PHE A 145 28.43 -33.01 -15.59
CA PHE A 145 28.67 -32.92 -14.13
C PHE A 145 28.20 -34.18 -13.40
N ARG A 146 27.05 -34.77 -13.76
CA ARG A 146 26.53 -36.00 -13.13
C ARG A 146 27.44 -37.21 -13.36
N LEU A 147 28.18 -37.25 -14.48
CA LEU A 147 29.14 -38.30 -14.78
C LEU A 147 30.53 -38.04 -14.19
N LEU A 148 30.90 -36.74 -14.06
CA LEU A 148 32.20 -36.33 -13.55
C LEU A 148 32.26 -36.37 -12.01
N LEU A 149 31.20 -36.00 -11.35
CA LEU A 149 31.14 -35.84 -9.89
C LEU A 149 31.52 -37.15 -9.16
N PRO A 150 30.94 -38.33 -9.46
CA PRO A 150 31.32 -39.58 -8.80
C PRO A 150 32.81 -39.93 -8.99
N ARG A 151 33.40 -39.54 -10.11
CA ARG A 151 34.82 -39.78 -10.41
C ARG A 151 35.73 -38.84 -9.62
N LEU A 152 35.35 -37.56 -9.51
CA LEU A 152 36.06 -36.56 -8.68
C LEU A 152 35.99 -36.91 -7.21
N ASP A 153 34.81 -37.29 -6.71
CA ASP A 153 34.60 -37.74 -5.35
C ASP A 153 35.44 -39.00 -5.02
N LYS A 154 35.50 -39.95 -5.97
CA LYS A 154 36.26 -41.16 -5.78
C LYS A 154 37.77 -40.89 -5.70
N LEU A 155 38.32 -40.00 -6.55
CA LEU A 155 39.70 -39.58 -6.48
C LEU A 155 40.00 -38.82 -5.18
N GLN A 156 39.09 -37.96 -4.75
CA GLN A 156 39.22 -37.25 -3.46
C GLN A 156 39.16 -38.21 -2.26
N ALA A 157 38.28 -39.22 -2.33
CA ALA A 157 38.20 -40.26 -1.31
C ALA A 157 39.48 -41.14 -1.28
N MET A 158 40.11 -41.39 -2.45
CA MET A 158 41.40 -42.10 -2.48
C MET A 158 42.50 -41.30 -1.80
N ALA A 159 42.52 -39.97 -1.92
CA ALA A 159 43.48 -39.15 -1.20
C ALA A 159 43.29 -39.20 0.35
N ALA A 160 42.06 -39.48 0.80
CA ALA A 160 41.74 -39.58 2.23
C ALA A 160 42.11 -40.96 2.84
N VAL A 161 42.38 -41.98 2.01
CA VAL A 161 42.76 -43.33 2.54
C VAL A 161 44.12 -43.34 3.27
N TYR A 162 45.01 -42.44 2.89
CA TYR A 162 46.23 -42.15 3.62
C TYR A 162 46.17 -40.77 4.26
N PRO A 163 45.59 -40.63 5.44
CA PRO A 163 45.67 -39.34 6.14
C PRO A 163 47.16 -39.13 6.48
N GLY A 164 47.68 -37.96 6.05
CA GLY A 164 49.11 -37.65 6.17
C GLY A 164 49.70 -38.07 7.50
N THR A 165 50.43 -39.13 7.51
CA THR A 165 51.05 -39.71 8.69
C THR A 165 52.22 -38.79 9.04
N ASN A 166 52.08 -37.99 10.04
CA ASN A 166 53.17 -37.32 10.72
C ASN A 166 54.22 -38.39 11.02
N GLY A 167 55.46 -38.21 10.55
CA GLY A 167 56.56 -39.18 10.41
C GLY A 167 56.86 -40.21 11.52
N LEU A 168 56.12 -40.17 12.64
CA LEU A 168 56.26 -41.14 13.72
C LEU A 168 55.46 -42.42 13.57
N THR A 169 54.35 -42.43 12.80
CA THR A 169 53.54 -43.64 12.60
C THR A 169 53.88 -44.42 11.33
N GLY A 170 54.57 -43.80 10.37
CA GLY A 170 54.99 -44.42 9.12
C GLY A 170 56.34 -45.17 9.17
N LEU A 171 57.21 -44.84 10.07
CA LEU A 171 58.55 -45.46 10.37
C LEU A 171 59.33 -45.84 9.09
N GLY A 172 59.20 -45.07 8.02
CA GLY A 172 59.88 -45.29 6.75
C GLY A 172 59.21 -46.34 5.84
N LEU A 173 58.11 -46.99 6.24
CA LEU A 173 57.37 -47.95 5.41
C LEU A 173 56.20 -47.36 4.64
N SER A 174 55.78 -46.18 5.03
CA SER A 174 54.63 -45.52 4.38
C SER A 174 54.95 -45.20 2.92
N GLN A 175 54.06 -45.58 2.01
CA GLN A 175 54.07 -45.17 0.60
C GLN A 175 53.14 -43.98 0.36
N ALA A 176 52.60 -43.40 1.45
CA ALA A 176 51.60 -42.34 1.43
C ALA A 176 52.01 -41.19 0.49
N ASP A 177 53.23 -40.67 0.59
CA ASP A 177 53.66 -39.50 -0.20
C ASP A 177 53.66 -39.75 -1.70
N LYS A 178 54.06 -40.98 -2.14
CA LYS A 178 54.04 -41.34 -3.56
C LYS A 178 52.64 -41.57 -4.12
N ILE A 179 51.80 -42.22 -3.30
CA ILE A 179 50.41 -42.50 -3.68
C ILE A 179 49.59 -41.21 -3.65
N ASP A 180 49.75 -40.39 -2.62
CA ASP A 180 49.09 -39.11 -2.53
C ASP A 180 49.46 -38.20 -3.75
N ALA A 181 50.76 -38.10 -4.03
CA ALA A 181 51.22 -37.34 -5.21
C ALA A 181 50.56 -37.85 -6.51
N GLY A 182 50.46 -39.20 -6.66
CA GLY A 182 49.82 -39.80 -7.87
C GLY A 182 48.31 -39.56 -7.90
N VAL A 183 47.61 -39.67 -6.79
CA VAL A 183 46.19 -39.42 -6.66
C VAL A 183 45.89 -37.92 -6.87
N GLN A 184 46.68 -37.04 -6.22
CA GLN A 184 46.54 -35.61 -6.42
C GLN A 184 46.81 -35.18 -7.85
N TYR A 185 47.80 -35.71 -8.50
CA TYR A 185 48.08 -35.48 -9.92
C TYR A 185 46.87 -35.93 -10.80
N SER A 186 46.32 -37.11 -10.53
CA SER A 186 45.16 -37.64 -11.28
C SER A 186 43.92 -36.79 -11.05
N TYR A 187 43.69 -36.33 -9.79
CA TYR A 187 42.57 -35.46 -9.44
C TYR A 187 42.70 -34.09 -10.10
N GLN A 188 43.88 -33.46 -10.01
CA GLN A 188 44.14 -32.18 -10.67
C GLN A 188 44.05 -32.27 -12.20
N SER A 189 44.50 -33.39 -12.78
CA SER A 189 44.37 -33.64 -14.21
C SER A 189 42.89 -33.76 -14.63
N LEU A 190 42.08 -34.47 -13.82
CA LEU A 190 40.63 -34.57 -14.09
C LEU A 190 39.93 -33.22 -13.95
N LEU A 191 40.29 -32.41 -12.97
CA LEU A 191 39.79 -31.05 -12.80
C LEU A 191 40.14 -30.17 -14.03
N ARG A 192 41.39 -30.19 -14.48
CA ARG A 192 41.84 -29.37 -15.61
C ARG A 192 41.30 -29.84 -16.96
N GLN A 193 41.32 -31.18 -17.22
CA GLN A 193 41.04 -31.72 -18.54
C GLN A 193 39.56 -32.02 -18.78
N HIS A 194 38.75 -32.17 -17.74
CA HIS A 194 37.34 -32.52 -17.86
C HIS A 194 36.39 -31.57 -17.13
N PHE A 195 36.68 -31.22 -15.88
CA PHE A 195 35.78 -30.38 -15.09
C PHE A 195 35.77 -28.92 -15.57
N LEU A 196 36.93 -28.32 -15.83
CA LEU A 196 37.03 -26.96 -16.37
C LEU A 196 36.39 -26.82 -17.76
N PRO A 197 36.65 -27.76 -18.74
CA PRO A 197 35.93 -27.71 -20.00
C PRO A 197 34.40 -27.89 -19.87
N ALA A 198 33.95 -28.72 -18.93
CA ALA A 198 32.53 -28.87 -18.66
C ALA A 198 31.90 -27.56 -18.16
N ILE A 199 32.58 -26.83 -17.27
CA ILE A 199 32.18 -25.48 -16.85
C ILE A 199 32.11 -24.53 -18.04
N GLN A 200 33.09 -24.50 -18.92
CA GLN A 200 33.08 -23.64 -20.10
C GLN A 200 31.94 -23.98 -21.06
N MET A 201 31.69 -25.28 -21.29
CA MET A 201 30.57 -25.70 -22.12
C MET A 201 29.25 -25.26 -21.53
N ARG A 202 29.08 -25.43 -20.23
CA ARG A 202 27.87 -24.94 -19.50
C ARG A 202 27.66 -23.45 -19.64
N LEU A 203 28.73 -22.65 -19.46
CA LEU A 203 28.68 -21.19 -19.65
C LEU A 203 28.27 -20.85 -21.10
N LYS A 204 28.80 -21.58 -22.09
CA LYS A 204 28.47 -21.38 -23.49
C LYS A 204 26.99 -21.70 -23.78
N GLU A 205 26.48 -22.80 -23.28
CA GLU A 205 25.08 -23.21 -23.40
C GLU A 205 24.15 -22.16 -22.77
N ARG A 206 24.49 -21.67 -21.57
CA ARG A 206 23.71 -20.60 -20.92
C ARG A 206 23.72 -19.29 -21.71
N MET A 207 24.85 -18.92 -22.33
CA MET A 207 24.92 -17.74 -23.20
C MET A 207 24.08 -17.90 -24.47
N GLN A 208 24.00 -19.11 -25.03
CA GLN A 208 23.18 -19.41 -26.20
C GLN A 208 21.68 -19.38 -25.89
N GLY A 209 21.30 -19.87 -24.70
CA GLY A 209 19.93 -19.87 -24.23
C GLY A 209 19.43 -18.54 -23.63
N ALA A 210 20.31 -17.54 -23.48
CA ALA A 210 19.91 -16.24 -22.93
C ALA A 210 19.09 -15.45 -23.95
N GLU A 211 17.88 -15.04 -23.54
CA GLU A 211 16.99 -14.20 -24.32
C GLU A 211 17.49 -12.75 -24.39
N GLY A 212 17.09 -11.99 -25.44
CA GLY A 212 17.60 -10.66 -25.72
C GLY A 212 17.35 -9.59 -24.66
N ASN A 213 16.45 -9.85 -23.69
CA ASN A 213 16.15 -8.94 -22.55
C ASN A 213 17.01 -9.24 -21.30
N GLN A 214 17.87 -10.28 -21.34
CA GLN A 214 18.75 -10.69 -20.24
C GLN A 214 20.21 -10.25 -20.45
N THR A 215 20.41 -9.00 -20.84
CA THR A 215 21.73 -8.45 -21.19
C THR A 215 22.73 -8.55 -20.05
N ASP A 216 22.27 -8.35 -18.80
CA ASP A 216 23.12 -8.40 -17.61
C ASP A 216 23.63 -9.81 -17.33
N VAL A 217 22.73 -10.79 -17.44
CA VAL A 217 23.09 -12.20 -17.29
C VAL A 217 24.08 -12.61 -18.37
N LEU A 218 23.84 -12.17 -19.62
CA LEU A 218 24.71 -12.45 -20.74
C LEU A 218 26.10 -11.85 -20.57
N TYR A 219 26.17 -10.61 -20.01
CA TYR A 219 27.46 -9.97 -19.71
C TYR A 219 28.23 -10.71 -18.61
N GLN A 220 27.59 -11.09 -17.52
CA GLN A 220 28.23 -11.83 -16.44
C GLN A 220 28.70 -13.22 -16.88
N LEU A 221 27.91 -13.91 -17.70
CA LEU A 221 28.31 -15.16 -18.32
C LEU A 221 29.57 -15.01 -19.18
N LEU A 222 29.59 -13.98 -20.02
CA LEU A 222 30.74 -13.70 -20.87
C LEU A 222 31.97 -13.33 -20.03
N LYS A 223 31.80 -12.53 -18.97
CA LYS A 223 32.87 -12.16 -18.04
C LYS A 223 33.49 -13.42 -17.41
N VAL A 224 32.67 -14.29 -16.82
CA VAL A 224 33.15 -15.54 -16.20
C VAL A 224 33.82 -16.47 -17.21
N TYR A 225 33.25 -16.58 -18.44
CA TYR A 225 33.83 -17.36 -19.51
C TYR A 225 35.25 -16.85 -19.92
N LEU A 226 35.40 -15.53 -20.07
CA LEU A 226 36.66 -14.90 -20.45
C LEU A 226 37.71 -14.92 -19.32
N MET A 227 37.31 -14.95 -18.06
CA MET A 227 38.21 -15.07 -16.89
C MET A 227 39.02 -16.38 -16.91
N PHE A 228 38.47 -17.47 -17.43
CA PHE A 228 39.21 -18.72 -17.60
C PHE A 228 40.22 -18.69 -18.75
N ASN A 229 40.12 -17.71 -19.64
CA ASN A 229 41.13 -17.49 -20.69
C ASN A 229 42.18 -16.46 -20.23
N GLN A 230 41.76 -15.39 -19.56
CA GLN A 230 42.64 -14.36 -19.00
C GLN A 230 42.82 -14.61 -17.51
N THR A 231 43.67 -15.55 -17.16
CA THR A 231 43.86 -16.05 -15.79
C THR A 231 44.43 -14.98 -14.83
N ASP A 232 45.09 -13.94 -15.36
CA ASP A 232 45.53 -12.75 -14.65
C ASP A 232 44.35 -11.89 -14.13
N ARG A 233 43.17 -12.05 -14.74
CA ARG A 233 41.90 -11.38 -14.38
C ARG A 233 40.88 -12.27 -13.67
N LEU A 234 41.30 -13.46 -13.28
CA LEU A 234 40.45 -14.43 -12.60
C LEU A 234 40.07 -13.92 -11.19
N GLU A 235 38.79 -13.72 -10.99
CA GLU A 235 38.19 -13.38 -9.69
C GLU A 235 37.45 -14.60 -9.11
N PRO A 236 38.09 -15.40 -8.22
CA PRO A 236 37.49 -16.65 -7.70
C PRO A 236 36.11 -16.45 -7.09
N ALA A 237 35.92 -15.38 -6.31
CA ALA A 237 34.65 -15.08 -5.66
C ALA A 237 33.49 -14.87 -6.67
N THR A 238 33.75 -14.17 -7.76
CA THR A 238 32.78 -13.92 -8.83
C THR A 238 32.41 -15.22 -9.55
N VAL A 239 33.41 -16.07 -9.86
CA VAL A 239 33.21 -17.36 -10.49
C VAL A 239 32.36 -18.29 -9.61
N VAL A 240 32.70 -18.39 -8.33
CA VAL A 240 31.97 -19.22 -7.36
C VAL A 240 30.53 -18.73 -7.17
N ALA A 241 30.32 -17.43 -7.01
CA ALA A 241 28.98 -16.85 -6.80
C ALA A 241 28.09 -17.16 -8.02
N TRP A 242 28.62 -16.99 -9.22
CA TRP A 242 27.84 -17.21 -10.43
C TRP A 242 27.49 -18.70 -10.66
N LEU A 243 28.51 -19.59 -10.54
CA LEU A 243 28.29 -21.03 -10.71
C LEU A 243 27.39 -21.62 -9.64
N ARG A 244 27.49 -21.14 -8.41
CA ARG A 244 26.56 -21.52 -7.33
C ARG A 244 25.14 -21.19 -7.72
N ALA A 245 24.85 -19.96 -8.13
CA ALA A 245 23.51 -19.54 -8.52
C ALA A 245 22.94 -20.35 -9.73
N ASP A 246 23.83 -20.76 -10.65
CA ASP A 246 23.42 -21.63 -11.78
C ASP A 246 23.13 -23.05 -11.33
N TRP A 247 23.99 -23.64 -10.51
CA TRP A 247 23.83 -25.00 -9.98
C TRP A 247 22.68 -25.12 -8.98
N ASP A 248 22.46 -24.14 -8.11
CA ASP A 248 21.29 -24.09 -7.20
C ASP A 248 19.96 -24.11 -7.98
N ARG A 249 19.93 -23.52 -9.17
CA ARG A 249 18.76 -23.55 -10.06
C ARG A 249 18.61 -24.89 -10.78
N GLU A 250 19.73 -25.43 -11.30
CA GLU A 250 19.72 -26.67 -12.07
C GLU A 250 19.49 -27.90 -11.21
N TYR A 251 20.11 -27.93 -10.02
CA TYR A 251 20.05 -29.05 -9.07
C TYR A 251 19.24 -28.70 -7.83
N ALA A 252 18.15 -27.95 -7.96
CA ALA A 252 17.33 -27.47 -6.83
C ALA A 252 16.81 -28.61 -5.93
N ALA A 253 16.62 -29.82 -6.48
CA ALA A 253 16.23 -31.01 -5.74
C ALA A 253 17.41 -31.80 -5.12
N GLU A 254 18.64 -31.41 -5.41
CA GLU A 254 19.86 -32.16 -5.06
C GLU A 254 20.92 -31.23 -4.40
N PRO A 255 20.65 -30.66 -3.22
CA PRO A 255 21.56 -29.68 -2.59
C PRO A 255 22.96 -30.27 -2.27
N GLU A 256 23.04 -31.56 -2.07
CA GLU A 256 24.29 -32.29 -1.82
C GLU A 256 25.20 -32.30 -3.07
N THR A 257 24.62 -32.47 -4.25
CA THR A 257 25.30 -32.36 -5.55
C THR A 257 25.92 -30.96 -5.74
N VAL A 258 25.18 -29.90 -5.38
CA VAL A 258 25.68 -28.52 -5.45
C VAL A 258 26.86 -28.30 -4.49
N ALA A 259 26.76 -28.82 -3.27
CA ALA A 259 27.85 -28.70 -2.28
C ALA A 259 29.14 -29.38 -2.77
N GLN A 260 29.04 -30.56 -3.35
CA GLN A 260 30.19 -31.31 -3.91
C GLN A 260 30.79 -30.58 -5.11
N LEU A 261 29.96 -30.08 -6.05
CA LEU A 261 30.44 -29.31 -7.21
C LEU A 261 31.20 -28.05 -6.77
N LEU A 262 30.69 -27.33 -5.73
CA LEU A 262 31.37 -26.16 -5.19
C LEU A 262 32.70 -26.51 -4.50
N LEU A 263 32.80 -27.67 -3.84
CA LEU A 263 34.03 -28.14 -3.25
C LEU A 263 35.10 -28.39 -4.33
N HIS A 264 34.73 -29.06 -5.43
CA HIS A 264 35.65 -29.31 -6.54
C HIS A 264 36.02 -28.03 -7.31
N LEU A 265 35.06 -27.07 -7.42
CA LEU A 265 35.35 -25.76 -7.98
C LEU A 265 36.38 -25.00 -7.12
N ASP A 266 36.23 -24.97 -5.82
CA ASP A 266 37.19 -24.31 -4.91
C ASP A 266 38.58 -24.95 -5.04
N ASN A 267 38.64 -26.28 -5.14
CA ASN A 267 39.89 -26.98 -5.39
C ASN A 267 40.49 -26.67 -6.77
N LEU A 268 39.65 -26.54 -7.83
CA LEU A 268 40.11 -26.14 -9.16
C LEU A 268 40.68 -24.71 -9.14
N LEU A 269 40.02 -23.77 -8.51
CA LEU A 269 40.45 -22.37 -8.46
C LEU A 269 41.70 -22.12 -7.61
N LYS A 270 42.09 -23.07 -6.72
CA LYS A 270 43.37 -23.04 -6.02
C LYS A 270 44.56 -23.51 -6.86
N LEU A 271 44.31 -24.14 -8.00
CA LEU A 271 45.36 -24.57 -8.91
C LEU A 271 45.82 -23.39 -9.79
N GLN A 272 47.07 -23.46 -10.22
CA GLN A 272 47.54 -22.60 -11.29
C GLN A 272 46.89 -23.08 -12.60
N LEU A 273 45.94 -22.27 -13.14
CA LEU A 273 45.20 -22.60 -14.36
C LEU A 273 45.95 -22.07 -15.60
N ASP A 274 46.04 -22.91 -16.60
CA ASP A 274 46.48 -22.45 -17.93
C ASP A 274 45.33 -21.76 -18.64
N ALA A 275 45.65 -20.76 -19.47
CA ALA A 275 44.65 -20.02 -20.25
C ALA A 275 43.92 -20.99 -21.20
N MET A 276 42.61 -21.06 -21.08
CA MET A 276 41.77 -21.87 -21.95
C MET A 276 41.57 -21.21 -23.32
N PRO A 277 41.52 -21.97 -24.41
CA PRO A 277 41.28 -21.42 -25.75
C PRO A 277 39.89 -20.79 -25.84
N ILE A 278 39.80 -19.64 -26.51
CA ILE A 278 38.54 -18.91 -26.77
C ILE A 278 37.94 -19.33 -28.10
N ASP A 279 36.60 -19.46 -28.13
CA ASP A 279 35.86 -19.51 -29.39
C ASP A 279 35.57 -18.07 -29.85
N GLU A 280 36.53 -17.49 -30.58
CA GLU A 280 36.48 -16.09 -31.04
C GLU A 280 35.20 -15.74 -31.82
N PRO A 281 34.70 -16.59 -32.78
CA PRO A 281 33.46 -16.30 -33.47
C PRO A 281 32.25 -16.26 -32.53
N PHE A 282 32.21 -17.16 -31.54
CA PHE A 282 31.14 -17.17 -30.54
C PHE A 282 31.20 -15.94 -29.64
N VAL A 283 32.36 -15.58 -29.12
CA VAL A 283 32.55 -14.38 -28.29
C VAL A 283 32.20 -13.12 -29.06
N ALA A 284 32.59 -13.00 -30.34
CA ALA A 284 32.22 -11.88 -31.19
C ALA A 284 30.70 -11.76 -31.37
N ALA A 285 29.99 -12.90 -31.56
CA ALA A 285 28.54 -12.90 -31.68
C ALA A 285 27.84 -12.46 -30.36
N VAL A 286 28.36 -12.90 -29.20
CA VAL A 286 27.84 -12.47 -27.90
C VAL A 286 28.09 -10.98 -27.65
N ARG A 287 29.32 -10.51 -27.98
CA ARG A 287 29.65 -9.08 -27.91
C ARG A 287 28.78 -8.23 -28.82
N ALA A 288 28.44 -8.70 -30.01
CA ALA A 288 27.53 -8.00 -30.92
C ALA A 288 26.10 -7.90 -30.35
N LYS A 289 25.60 -8.93 -29.66
CA LYS A 289 24.33 -8.85 -28.93
C LYS A 289 24.38 -7.84 -27.80
N LEU A 290 25.45 -7.83 -27.00
CA LEU A 290 25.65 -6.91 -25.90
C LEU A 290 25.79 -5.45 -26.37
N SER A 291 26.40 -5.20 -27.52
CA SER A 291 26.59 -3.85 -28.08
C SER A 291 25.30 -3.18 -28.58
N GLN A 292 24.19 -3.92 -28.68
CA GLN A 292 22.88 -3.35 -29.02
C GLN A 292 22.32 -2.46 -27.89
N VAL A 293 22.75 -2.66 -26.64
CA VAL A 293 22.38 -1.83 -25.50
C VAL A 293 23.48 -0.81 -25.27
N PRO A 294 23.16 0.49 -25.12
CA PRO A 294 24.16 1.52 -24.81
C PRO A 294 24.98 1.14 -23.57
N LEU A 295 26.28 1.42 -23.57
CA LEU A 295 27.18 1.09 -22.47
C LEU A 295 26.65 1.58 -21.12
N ILE A 296 26.09 2.78 -21.08
CA ILE A 296 25.55 3.36 -19.85
C ILE A 296 24.35 2.54 -19.31
N GLY A 297 23.51 2.00 -20.19
CA GLY A 297 22.40 1.12 -19.78
C GLY A 297 22.90 -0.18 -19.15
N GLN A 298 23.97 -0.76 -19.70
CA GLN A 298 24.61 -1.95 -19.12
C GLN A 298 25.25 -1.64 -17.75
N ILE A 299 25.94 -0.50 -17.64
CA ILE A 299 26.52 -0.03 -16.38
C ILE A 299 25.43 0.15 -15.32
N TYR A 300 24.31 0.80 -15.70
CA TYR A 300 23.20 1.06 -14.78
C TYR A 300 22.52 -0.24 -14.32
N ALA A 301 22.25 -1.15 -15.23
CA ALA A 301 21.62 -2.43 -14.89
C ALA A 301 22.50 -3.24 -13.91
N ARG A 302 23.81 -3.29 -14.15
CA ARG A 302 24.76 -3.93 -13.25
C ARG A 302 24.83 -3.24 -11.90
N PHE A 303 24.89 -1.89 -11.88
CA PHE A 303 24.86 -1.10 -10.64
C PHE A 303 23.64 -1.42 -9.82
N LYS A 304 22.47 -1.47 -10.47
CA LYS A 304 21.20 -1.79 -9.82
C LYS A 304 21.21 -3.20 -9.24
N THR A 305 21.67 -4.20 -10.01
CA THR A 305 21.73 -5.60 -9.55
C THR A 305 22.62 -5.75 -8.32
N GLU A 306 23.83 -5.19 -8.35
CA GLU A 306 24.77 -5.29 -7.23
C GLU A 306 24.26 -4.54 -5.97
N ALA A 307 23.65 -3.36 -6.19
CA ALA A 307 23.15 -2.52 -5.10
C ALA A 307 21.86 -3.05 -4.45
N THR A 308 21.11 -3.93 -5.11
CA THR A 308 19.85 -4.50 -4.59
C THR A 308 20.01 -5.89 -3.98
N ILE A 309 21.22 -6.44 -3.93
CA ILE A 309 21.48 -7.74 -3.27
C ILE A 309 21.23 -7.64 -1.76
N ASP A 310 21.62 -6.52 -1.13
CA ASP A 310 21.37 -6.27 0.28
C ASP A 310 20.00 -5.64 0.50
N THR A 311 19.05 -6.45 0.97
CA THR A 311 17.68 -6.03 1.27
C THR A 311 17.48 -5.47 2.69
N SER A 312 18.56 -5.39 3.48
CA SER A 312 18.48 -4.94 4.89
C SER A 312 18.03 -3.49 5.05
N HIS A 313 18.23 -2.67 4.01
CA HIS A 313 17.88 -1.26 3.96
C HIS A 313 16.63 -0.97 3.10
N ASP A 314 15.90 -2.02 2.69
CA ASP A 314 14.66 -1.87 1.95
C ASP A 314 13.62 -1.14 2.79
N TRP A 315 13.01 -0.13 2.18
CA TRP A 315 11.92 0.58 2.81
C TRP A 315 10.63 -0.21 2.65
N GLN A 316 9.95 -0.48 3.74
CA GLN A 316 8.69 -1.25 3.76
C GLN A 316 7.56 -0.39 4.27
N LEU A 317 6.48 -0.28 3.51
CA LEU A 317 5.32 0.54 3.86
C LEU A 317 4.72 0.12 5.22
N GLY A 318 4.62 -1.18 5.49
CA GLY A 318 4.09 -1.68 6.76
C GLY A 318 4.94 -1.33 7.97
N LYS A 319 6.27 -1.31 7.82
CA LYS A 319 7.18 -0.87 8.89
C LYS A 319 7.15 0.65 9.09
N ALA A 320 7.07 1.40 7.99
CA ALA A 320 7.07 2.86 8.02
C ALA A 320 5.80 3.44 8.64
N LEU A 321 4.63 2.86 8.36
CA LEU A 321 3.33 3.38 8.78
C LEU A 321 2.72 2.66 10.00
N GLY A 322 3.31 1.56 10.45
CA GLY A 322 2.83 0.78 11.58
C GLY A 322 1.57 -0.04 11.31
N VAL A 323 0.97 -0.56 12.39
CA VAL A 323 -0.16 -1.52 12.34
C VAL A 323 -1.46 -0.94 11.77
N ASP A 324 -1.63 0.37 11.83
CA ASP A 324 -2.85 1.03 11.33
C ASP A 324 -2.80 1.32 9.82
N ALA A 325 -1.64 1.09 9.15
CA ALA A 325 -1.48 1.32 7.72
C ALA A 325 -2.54 0.59 6.88
N GLY A 326 -2.77 -0.69 7.13
CA GLY A 326 -3.74 -1.51 6.40
C GLY A 326 -5.20 -1.17 6.69
N ARG A 327 -5.49 -0.43 7.77
CA ARG A 327 -6.85 0.04 8.09
C ARG A 327 -7.24 1.27 7.29
N VAL A 328 -6.25 2.03 6.85
CA VAL A 328 -6.44 3.33 6.20
C VAL A 328 -6.04 3.28 4.73
N PHE A 329 -4.96 2.58 4.39
CA PHE A 329 -4.44 2.49 3.03
C PHE A 329 -4.66 1.10 2.42
N ALA A 330 -4.90 1.09 1.12
CA ALA A 330 -4.95 -0.10 0.27
C ALA A 330 -4.13 0.16 -0.99
N LEU A 331 -3.62 -0.90 -1.61
CA LEU A 331 -3.00 -0.82 -2.93
C LEU A 331 -4.05 -1.03 -4.02
N SER A 332 -3.86 -0.34 -5.16
CA SER A 332 -4.80 -0.42 -6.29
C SER A 332 -4.87 -1.80 -6.95
N ASP A 333 -3.84 -2.63 -6.77
CA ASP A 333 -3.74 -4.00 -7.26
C ASP A 333 -4.32 -5.06 -6.30
N GLY A 334 -4.90 -4.61 -5.17
CA GLY A 334 -5.53 -5.50 -4.17
C GLY A 334 -4.56 -6.20 -3.22
N GLN A 335 -3.26 -5.95 -3.34
CA GLN A 335 -2.30 -6.50 -2.38
C GLN A 335 -2.37 -5.78 -1.03
N PRO A 336 -1.99 -6.45 0.07
CA PRO A 336 -1.90 -5.79 1.37
C PRO A 336 -0.93 -4.61 1.32
N ALA A 337 -1.38 -3.41 1.73
CA ALA A 337 -0.55 -2.20 1.70
C ALA A 337 0.79 -2.39 2.42
N GLY A 338 0.79 -3.13 3.55
CA GLY A 338 1.99 -3.40 4.32
C GLY A 338 3.08 -4.22 3.62
N ALA A 339 2.75 -4.93 2.54
CA ALA A 339 3.70 -5.74 1.77
C ALA A 339 4.50 -4.93 0.72
N TYR A 340 4.12 -3.67 0.45
CA TYR A 340 4.84 -2.86 -0.53
C TYR A 340 6.24 -2.49 -0.05
N THR A 341 7.23 -2.75 -0.92
CA THR A 341 8.65 -2.55 -0.61
C THR A 341 9.30 -1.68 -1.68
N ILE A 342 10.12 -0.73 -1.27
CA ILE A 342 11.02 0.02 -2.13
C ILE A 342 12.44 -0.48 -1.85
N PRO A 343 13.19 -0.93 -2.87
CA PRO A 343 14.58 -1.36 -2.68
C PRO A 343 15.42 -0.29 -2.00
N GLY A 344 16.30 -0.69 -1.10
CA GLY A 344 17.19 0.19 -0.35
C GLY A 344 17.99 1.16 -1.23
N LEU A 345 18.29 0.76 -2.46
CA LEU A 345 18.93 1.62 -3.47
C LEU A 345 18.15 2.92 -3.73
N PHE A 346 16.81 2.88 -3.74
CA PHE A 346 15.94 4.03 -4.01
C PHE A 346 15.44 4.71 -2.71
N THR A 347 16.26 4.70 -1.69
CA THR A 347 16.03 5.40 -0.41
C THR A 347 17.12 6.44 -0.16
N ALA A 348 16.94 7.27 0.86
CA ALA A 348 17.97 8.23 1.32
C ALA A 348 19.31 7.54 1.60
N TYR A 349 19.26 6.33 2.17
CA TYR A 349 20.43 5.49 2.39
C TYR A 349 21.11 5.12 1.07
N GLY A 350 20.35 4.59 0.11
CA GLY A 350 20.90 4.19 -1.19
C GLY A 350 21.51 5.35 -1.96
N TYR A 351 20.86 6.52 -1.91
CA TYR A 351 21.42 7.73 -2.52
C TYR A 351 22.71 8.18 -1.83
N GLY A 352 22.71 8.30 -0.50
CA GLY A 352 23.86 8.82 0.27
C GLY A 352 25.04 7.83 0.36
N GLU A 353 24.74 6.59 0.75
CA GLU A 353 25.78 5.60 1.08
C GLU A 353 26.25 4.78 -0.13
N ILE A 354 25.34 4.54 -1.10
CA ILE A 354 25.67 3.73 -2.27
C ILE A 354 26.03 4.65 -3.44
N PHE A 355 25.09 5.49 -3.89
CA PHE A 355 25.30 6.25 -5.12
C PHE A 355 26.36 7.33 -4.97
N LEU A 356 26.23 8.24 -3.97
CA LEU A 356 27.20 9.35 -3.80
C LEU A 356 28.60 8.87 -3.44
N LYS A 357 28.74 7.83 -2.61
CA LYS A 357 30.05 7.34 -2.18
C LYS A 357 30.72 6.40 -3.16
N LYS A 358 29.94 5.52 -3.82
CA LYS A 358 30.48 4.40 -4.62
C LYS A 358 30.19 4.53 -6.11
N GLY A 359 29.24 5.36 -6.54
CA GLY A 359 28.79 5.42 -7.91
C GLY A 359 29.89 5.78 -8.93
N LYS A 360 30.81 6.69 -8.57
CA LYS A 360 31.93 7.07 -9.42
C LYS A 360 32.98 5.97 -9.54
N ASP A 361 33.30 5.31 -8.43
CA ASP A 361 34.22 4.18 -8.42
C ASP A 361 33.64 3.01 -9.20
N PHE A 362 32.34 2.79 -9.07
CA PHE A 362 31.62 1.77 -9.84
C PHE A 362 31.70 1.99 -11.36
N VAL A 363 31.52 3.25 -11.81
CA VAL A 363 31.68 3.59 -13.24
C VAL A 363 33.13 3.33 -13.68
N LYS A 364 34.10 3.71 -12.86
CA LYS A 364 35.52 3.47 -13.14
C LYS A 364 35.79 1.97 -13.28
N ASP A 365 35.35 1.17 -12.31
CA ASP A 365 35.51 -0.29 -12.32
C ASP A 365 34.81 -0.92 -13.53
N ALA A 366 33.63 -0.39 -13.92
CA ALA A 366 32.92 -0.85 -15.09
C ALA A 366 33.66 -0.52 -16.40
N VAL A 367 34.29 0.64 -16.47
CA VAL A 367 35.15 1.02 -17.61
C VAL A 367 36.43 0.17 -17.64
N ASP A 368 37.06 -0.06 -16.48
CA ASP A 368 38.22 -0.93 -16.36
C ASP A 368 37.91 -2.39 -16.74
N GLN A 369 36.64 -2.83 -16.53
CA GLN A 369 36.16 -4.13 -16.97
C GLN A 369 35.65 -4.17 -18.43
N ASN A 370 35.82 -3.12 -19.20
CA ASN A 370 35.40 -3.02 -20.61
C ASN A 370 36.14 -4.01 -21.53
N TRP A 371 37.19 -4.66 -21.01
CA TRP A 371 37.87 -5.79 -21.66
C TRP A 371 36.93 -6.93 -22.06
N VAL A 372 35.86 -7.16 -21.28
CA VAL A 372 34.83 -8.17 -21.58
C VAL A 372 34.22 -7.90 -22.95
N LEU A 373 33.97 -6.64 -23.27
CA LEU A 373 33.38 -6.20 -24.55
C LEU A 373 34.42 -6.08 -25.67
N GLY A 374 35.73 -6.26 -25.38
CA GLY A 374 36.81 -6.15 -26.38
C GLY A 374 37.22 -4.72 -26.72
N ASN A 375 36.88 -3.75 -25.88
CA ASN A 375 37.10 -2.31 -26.14
C ASN A 375 38.25 -1.69 -25.29
N GLU A 376 39.28 -2.46 -25.00
CA GLU A 376 40.37 -2.04 -24.07
C GLU A 376 41.10 -0.73 -24.40
N SER A 377 40.99 -0.27 -25.68
CA SER A 377 41.79 0.85 -26.17
C SER A 377 41.01 2.14 -26.48
N LYS A 378 39.72 2.23 -26.24
CA LYS A 378 38.86 3.23 -26.87
C LYS A 378 38.21 4.28 -25.97
N THR A 379 38.28 4.12 -24.62
CA THR A 379 37.57 5.07 -23.75
C THR A 379 38.59 6.01 -23.07
N PRO A 380 38.70 7.29 -23.46
CA PRO A 380 39.54 8.26 -22.77
C PRO A 380 39.07 8.48 -21.33
N VAL A 381 39.98 8.77 -20.42
CA VAL A 381 39.70 9.11 -19.01
C VAL A 381 38.70 10.25 -18.85
N ALA A 382 38.55 11.09 -19.86
CA ALA A 382 37.58 12.19 -19.91
C ALA A 382 36.13 11.72 -19.92
N ASP A 383 35.82 10.49 -20.34
CA ASP A 383 34.45 10.00 -20.48
C ASP A 383 33.87 9.44 -19.18
N ILE A 384 34.69 9.17 -18.13
CA ILE A 384 34.20 8.67 -16.84
C ILE A 384 33.26 9.68 -16.15
N GLY A 385 33.56 10.97 -16.25
CA GLY A 385 32.71 12.04 -15.72
C GLY A 385 31.37 12.10 -16.44
N GLN A 386 31.38 12.00 -17.77
CA GLN A 386 30.18 11.97 -18.58
C GLN A 386 29.35 10.72 -18.29
N LEU A 387 29.95 9.53 -18.26
CA LEU A 387 29.27 8.28 -17.92
C LEU A 387 28.66 8.31 -16.51
N HIS A 388 29.38 8.89 -15.54
CA HIS A 388 28.83 9.08 -14.19
C HIS A 388 27.63 10.04 -14.18
N SER A 389 27.69 11.14 -14.96
CA SER A 389 26.57 12.07 -15.09
C SER A 389 25.35 11.40 -15.76
N GLU A 390 25.57 10.56 -16.75
CA GLU A 390 24.51 9.78 -17.40
C GLU A 390 23.95 8.70 -16.46
N LEU A 391 24.80 8.01 -15.70
CA LEU A 391 24.40 7.07 -14.65
C LEU A 391 23.51 7.77 -13.61
N LYS A 392 23.91 8.99 -13.17
CA LYS A 392 23.14 9.83 -12.25
C LYS A 392 21.75 10.12 -12.78
N LYS A 393 21.63 10.47 -14.06
CA LYS A 393 20.32 10.75 -14.69
C LYS A 393 19.42 9.51 -14.72
N LEU A 394 19.94 8.35 -15.10
CA LEU A 394 19.17 7.10 -15.13
C LEU A 394 18.72 6.71 -13.73
N TYR A 395 19.63 6.72 -12.77
CA TYR A 395 19.36 6.41 -11.38
C TYR A 395 18.30 7.32 -10.76
N LEU A 396 18.45 8.65 -10.91
CA LEU A 396 17.50 9.61 -10.36
C LEU A 396 16.14 9.56 -11.07
N GLY A 397 16.12 9.25 -12.37
CA GLY A 397 14.88 9.02 -13.10
C GLY A 397 14.09 7.82 -12.55
N GLU A 398 14.77 6.68 -12.32
CA GLU A 398 14.12 5.51 -11.72
C GLU A 398 13.79 5.71 -10.23
N TYR A 399 14.63 6.46 -9.51
CA TYR A 399 14.37 6.87 -8.13
C TYR A 399 13.04 7.61 -8.02
N GLN A 400 12.87 8.66 -8.83
CA GLN A 400 11.65 9.44 -8.90
C GLN A 400 10.44 8.56 -9.26
N ALA A 401 10.57 7.75 -10.32
CA ALA A 401 9.51 6.87 -10.80
C ALA A 401 9.06 5.86 -9.73
N THR A 402 10.00 5.34 -8.92
CA THR A 402 9.71 4.38 -7.85
C THR A 402 8.82 4.99 -6.76
N TRP A 403 9.11 6.21 -6.31
CA TRP A 403 8.29 6.91 -5.32
C TRP A 403 6.96 7.38 -5.90
N GLU A 404 6.94 7.85 -7.16
CA GLU A 404 5.69 8.17 -7.86
C GLU A 404 4.79 6.94 -8.00
N GLN A 405 5.36 5.77 -8.30
CA GLN A 405 4.62 4.52 -8.41
C GLN A 405 3.97 4.11 -7.08
N LEU A 406 4.70 4.22 -5.95
CA LEU A 406 4.11 4.02 -4.63
C LEU A 406 2.90 4.93 -4.44
N LEU A 407 3.08 6.24 -4.61
CA LEU A 407 2.02 7.23 -4.39
C LEU A 407 0.81 7.03 -5.33
N SER A 408 1.05 6.62 -6.57
CA SER A 408 -0.01 6.34 -7.55
C SER A 408 -0.80 5.05 -7.26
N LYS A 409 -0.12 4.04 -6.71
CA LYS A 409 -0.76 2.77 -6.33
C LYS A 409 -1.52 2.85 -5.01
N LEU A 410 -1.14 3.78 -4.15
CA LEU A 410 -1.74 3.91 -2.82
C LEU A 410 -3.11 4.58 -2.91
N LYS A 411 -4.10 4.03 -2.21
CA LYS A 411 -5.45 4.57 -2.09
C LYS A 411 -5.90 4.53 -0.64
N LEU A 412 -6.78 5.43 -0.26
CA LEU A 412 -7.46 5.31 1.03
C LEU A 412 -8.54 4.23 0.98
N GLN A 413 -8.68 3.50 2.07
CA GLN A 413 -9.74 2.51 2.26
C GLN A 413 -11.11 3.19 2.14
N THR A 414 -12.02 2.56 1.40
CA THR A 414 -13.40 3.04 1.28
C THR A 414 -14.23 2.50 2.44
N ALA A 415 -14.75 3.40 3.26
CA ALA A 415 -15.65 3.02 4.35
C ALA A 415 -17.05 2.67 3.79
N ILE A 416 -17.69 1.66 4.35
CA ILE A 416 -19.07 1.29 4.00
C ILE A 416 -20.07 2.08 4.86
N THR A 417 -19.73 2.34 6.12
CA THR A 417 -20.60 3.03 7.09
C THR A 417 -20.01 4.36 7.55
N THR A 418 -20.85 5.23 8.12
CA THR A 418 -20.41 6.48 8.77
C THR A 418 -19.46 6.23 9.95
N ALA A 419 -19.69 5.17 10.72
CA ALA A 419 -18.82 4.77 11.82
C ALA A 419 -17.42 4.37 11.33
N GLN A 420 -17.32 3.59 10.25
CA GLN A 420 -16.04 3.27 9.64
C GLN A 420 -15.34 4.51 9.06
N THR A 421 -16.10 5.45 8.49
CA THR A 421 -15.55 6.73 8.05
C THR A 421 -14.93 7.49 9.23
N ALA A 422 -15.64 7.57 10.36
CA ALA A 422 -15.13 8.21 11.57
C ALA A 422 -13.84 7.53 12.09
N GLN A 423 -13.77 6.20 12.06
CA GLN A 423 -12.56 5.45 12.45
C GLN A 423 -11.36 5.73 11.54
N ILE A 424 -11.57 5.76 10.23
CA ILE A 424 -10.50 6.09 9.26
C ILE A 424 -10.02 7.52 9.49
N LEU A 425 -10.94 8.47 9.68
CA LEU A 425 -10.62 9.87 9.94
C LEU A 425 -9.90 10.05 11.28
N ASP A 426 -10.26 9.29 12.31
CA ASP A 426 -9.57 9.30 13.60
C ASP A 426 -8.10 8.89 13.44
N ILE A 427 -7.84 7.80 12.73
CA ILE A 427 -6.47 7.33 12.48
C ILE A 427 -5.69 8.33 11.63
N LEU A 428 -6.31 8.90 10.58
CA LEU A 428 -5.65 9.88 9.68
C LEU A 428 -5.35 11.21 10.36
N SER A 429 -6.20 11.65 11.31
CA SER A 429 -6.08 12.95 11.99
C SER A 429 -5.07 12.99 13.12
N ARG A 430 -4.51 11.83 13.52
CA ARG A 430 -3.54 11.75 14.61
C ARG A 430 -2.22 12.42 14.21
N PRO A 431 -1.58 13.19 15.13
CA PRO A 431 -0.29 13.80 14.87
C PRO A 431 0.83 12.80 14.56
N ASP A 432 0.73 11.57 15.08
CA ASP A 432 1.61 10.44 14.84
C ASP A 432 0.98 9.40 13.88
N GLY A 433 -0.11 9.80 13.22
CA GLY A 433 -0.89 8.93 12.34
C GLY A 433 -0.19 8.58 11.02
N PRO A 434 -0.70 7.56 10.32
CA PRO A 434 -0.06 7.01 9.12
C PRO A 434 0.01 8.02 7.96
N LEU A 435 -0.87 9.04 7.91
CA LEU A 435 -0.82 10.08 6.88
C LEU A 435 0.43 10.96 7.03
N ARG A 436 0.66 11.49 8.23
CA ARG A 436 1.83 12.32 8.51
C ARG A 436 3.12 11.51 8.40
N THR A 437 3.11 10.29 8.91
CA THR A 437 4.26 9.38 8.85
C THR A 437 4.62 9.03 7.41
N LEU A 438 3.62 8.79 6.54
CA LEU A 438 3.85 8.57 5.11
C LEU A 438 4.52 9.76 4.45
N LEU A 439 3.94 10.96 4.63
CA LEU A 439 4.48 12.18 4.04
C LEU A 439 5.87 12.51 4.59
N GLY A 440 6.11 12.29 5.88
CA GLY A 440 7.44 12.41 6.49
C GLY A 440 8.44 11.46 5.84
N SER A 441 8.08 10.19 5.72
CA SER A 441 8.93 9.18 5.08
C SER A 441 9.20 9.47 3.60
N VAL A 442 8.20 9.97 2.86
CA VAL A 442 8.40 10.45 1.48
C VAL A 442 9.37 11.63 1.48
N SER A 443 9.17 12.62 2.35
CA SER A 443 10.05 13.80 2.46
C SER A 443 11.49 13.42 2.80
N ASP A 444 11.70 12.53 3.75
CA ASP A 444 13.02 12.07 4.18
C ASP A 444 13.78 11.38 3.04
N ASN A 445 13.06 10.69 2.16
CA ASN A 445 13.66 9.97 1.06
C ASN A 445 13.70 10.76 -0.26
N THR A 446 12.91 11.81 -0.45
CA THR A 446 12.86 12.55 -1.72
C THR A 446 13.48 13.94 -1.65
N SER A 447 14.12 14.31 -0.53
CA SER A 447 14.84 15.58 -0.35
C SER A 447 16.34 15.42 -0.57
N LEU A 448 16.71 15.00 -1.78
CA LEU A 448 18.07 14.54 -2.08
C LEU A 448 19.12 15.64 -1.97
N SER A 449 18.77 16.89 -2.28
CA SER A 449 19.67 18.05 -2.12
C SER A 449 20.02 18.30 -0.65
N GLN A 450 19.11 18.08 0.28
CA GLN A 450 19.37 18.21 1.73
C GLN A 450 20.29 17.10 2.22
N ILE A 451 20.07 15.86 1.74
CA ILE A 451 20.92 14.71 2.06
C ILE A 451 22.36 15.00 1.56
N SER A 452 22.50 15.51 0.34
CA SER A 452 23.80 15.88 -0.23
C SER A 452 24.50 16.96 0.60
N LYS A 453 23.79 18.01 1.04
CA LYS A 453 24.33 19.06 1.91
C LYS A 453 24.76 18.53 3.26
N GLN A 454 23.93 17.75 3.92
CA GLN A 454 24.25 17.17 5.22
C GLN A 454 25.49 16.26 5.15
N LEU A 455 25.62 15.49 4.08
CA LEU A 455 26.80 14.65 3.86
C LEU A 455 28.06 15.51 3.63
N GLY A 456 27.93 16.57 2.79
CA GLY A 456 29.02 17.53 2.54
C GLY A 456 29.46 18.25 3.80
N ASP A 457 28.53 18.76 4.60
CA ASP A 457 28.81 19.46 5.87
C ASP A 457 29.47 18.52 6.87
N SER A 458 29.07 17.27 6.92
CA SER A 458 29.64 16.25 7.79
C SER A 458 31.06 15.89 7.41
N LEU A 459 31.33 15.74 6.11
CA LEU A 459 32.68 15.46 5.60
C LEU A 459 33.60 16.66 5.85
N THR A 460 33.11 17.89 5.70
CA THR A 460 33.83 19.13 5.98
C THR A 460 34.15 19.26 7.47
N GLN A 461 33.21 18.92 8.37
CA GLN A 461 33.44 18.93 9.81
C GLN A 461 34.39 17.81 10.26
N ALA A 462 34.29 16.61 9.65
CA ALA A 462 35.22 15.52 9.93
C ALA A 462 36.65 15.87 9.47
N ALA A 463 36.79 16.47 8.28
CA ALA A 463 38.06 16.96 7.77
C ALA A 463 38.65 18.07 8.64
N SER A 464 37.85 19.04 9.08
CA SER A 464 38.30 20.15 9.95
C SER A 464 38.71 19.70 11.37
N LYS A 465 38.11 18.59 11.86
CA LYS A 465 38.49 18.00 13.17
C LYS A 465 39.73 17.10 13.10
N ALA A 466 40.02 16.56 11.93
CA ALA A 466 41.19 15.65 11.72
C ALA A 466 42.49 16.38 11.40
N LEU A 467 42.47 17.70 11.23
CA LEU A 467 43.65 18.49 10.78
C LEU A 467 44.18 19.36 11.89
N PRO A 468 45.53 19.37 12.11
CA PRO A 468 46.18 20.32 12.98
C PRO A 468 46.14 21.73 12.41
N ALA A 469 46.23 22.77 13.30
CA ALA A 469 46.03 24.18 13.02
C ALA A 469 47.00 24.86 12.02
N SER A 470 47.87 24.08 11.35
CA SER A 470 48.88 24.57 10.40
C SER A 470 48.76 23.81 9.05
N ALA A 471 47.61 23.87 8.42
CA ALA A 471 47.38 23.05 7.22
C ALA A 471 47.78 23.80 5.91
N ASP A 472 48.73 23.24 5.19
CA ASP A 472 49.21 23.60 3.88
C ASP A 472 48.18 23.39 2.74
N ASP A 473 48.49 23.81 1.51
CA ASP A 473 47.74 23.72 0.23
C ASP A 473 47.04 22.34 -0.02
N LYS A 474 47.53 21.24 0.55
CA LYS A 474 46.87 19.91 0.48
C LYS A 474 45.47 19.88 1.14
N THR A 475 45.25 20.72 2.12
CA THR A 475 43.97 20.83 2.85
C THR A 475 42.90 21.49 2.00
N GLN A 476 43.31 22.53 1.22
CA GLN A 476 42.39 23.16 0.27
C GLN A 476 42.02 22.20 -0.87
N GLN A 477 42.95 21.33 -1.30
CA GLN A 477 42.67 20.29 -2.29
C GLN A 477 41.75 19.19 -1.75
N LEU A 478 41.83 18.85 -0.46
CA LEU A 478 40.89 17.91 0.18
C LEU A 478 39.49 18.51 0.36
N LEU A 479 39.41 19.80 0.71
CA LEU A 479 38.16 20.55 0.74
C LEU A 479 37.54 20.71 -0.67
N ALA A 480 38.33 20.95 -1.68
CA ALA A 480 37.89 20.98 -3.08
C ALA A 480 37.43 19.61 -3.54
N LYS A 481 38.12 18.53 -3.13
CA LYS A 481 37.63 17.15 -3.37
C LYS A 481 36.34 16.83 -2.61
N ALA A 482 36.17 17.29 -1.37
CA ALA A 482 34.93 17.13 -0.61
C ALA A 482 33.76 17.87 -1.28
N ASN A 483 33.99 19.07 -1.79
CA ASN A 483 33.00 19.83 -2.58
C ASN A 483 32.71 19.18 -3.94
N GLN A 484 33.67 18.51 -4.55
CA GLN A 484 33.49 17.75 -5.79
C GLN A 484 32.73 16.43 -5.57
N VAL A 485 32.86 15.83 -4.40
CA VAL A 485 32.03 14.68 -3.96
C VAL A 485 30.59 15.11 -3.64
N ALA A 486 30.41 16.37 -3.20
CA ALA A 486 29.07 16.96 -2.98
C ALA A 486 28.30 17.27 -4.28
N GLY A 487 28.92 17.02 -5.45
CA GLY A 487 28.22 16.98 -6.75
C GLY A 487 27.64 18.30 -7.24
N ILE A 488 28.29 19.45 -6.94
CA ILE A 488 27.90 20.73 -7.52
C ILE A 488 28.58 20.83 -8.89
N GLU A 489 28.00 20.18 -9.89
CA GLU A 489 28.33 20.43 -11.29
C GLU A 489 27.56 21.65 -11.80
N ALA A 490 28.20 22.51 -12.59
CA ALA A 490 27.61 23.69 -13.23
C ALA A 490 26.64 23.25 -14.35
N GLY A 491 25.36 23.03 -13.99
CA GLY A 491 24.28 22.69 -14.90
C GLY A 491 22.98 22.50 -14.13
N PRO A 492 21.80 22.34 -14.77
CA PRO A 492 20.58 21.98 -14.08
C PRO A 492 20.77 20.60 -13.45
N ASP A 493 21.01 20.59 -12.14
CA ASP A 493 21.29 19.35 -11.40
C ASP A 493 20.04 18.42 -11.43
N PRO A 494 20.16 17.17 -11.94
CA PRO A 494 19.07 16.21 -11.92
C PRO A 494 18.49 15.93 -10.54
N ILE A 495 19.21 16.20 -9.45
CA ILE A 495 18.75 16.12 -8.06
C ILE A 495 17.56 17.05 -7.84
N LEU A 496 17.66 18.29 -8.37
CA LEU A 496 16.60 19.28 -8.26
C LEU A 496 15.32 18.84 -8.97
N ALA A 497 15.41 17.98 -9.98
CA ALA A 497 14.21 17.43 -10.62
C ALA A 497 13.42 16.54 -9.66
N VAL A 498 14.11 15.68 -8.90
CA VAL A 498 13.47 14.85 -7.84
C VAL A 498 12.91 15.74 -6.73
N ASP A 499 13.73 16.65 -6.19
CA ASP A 499 13.30 17.56 -5.12
C ASP A 499 12.07 18.37 -5.52
N ASN A 500 12.10 19.05 -6.68
CA ASN A 500 11.00 19.88 -7.18
C ASN A 500 9.73 19.07 -7.43
N ARG A 501 9.88 17.82 -7.84
CA ARG A 501 8.72 16.95 -8.09
C ARG A 501 7.95 16.64 -6.84
N PHE A 502 8.65 16.39 -5.73
CA PHE A 502 8.05 16.05 -4.44
C PHE A 502 7.91 17.27 -3.50
N GLU A 503 8.46 18.44 -3.85
CA GLU A 503 8.41 19.65 -3.03
C GLU A 503 7.00 20.02 -2.55
N PRO A 504 5.93 19.94 -3.39
CA PRO A 504 4.58 20.23 -2.92
C PRO A 504 4.11 19.34 -1.75
N LEU A 505 4.52 18.07 -1.72
CA LEU A 505 4.23 17.13 -0.64
C LEU A 505 5.17 17.33 0.55
N ASN A 506 6.45 17.54 0.27
CA ASN A 506 7.50 17.70 1.27
C ASN A 506 7.28 18.97 2.09
N ALA A 507 6.83 20.06 1.46
CA ALA A 507 6.53 21.33 2.12
C ALA A 507 5.42 21.21 3.19
N LEU A 508 4.53 20.19 3.08
CA LEU A 508 3.49 19.97 4.07
C LEU A 508 4.04 19.52 5.43
N VAL A 509 5.15 18.77 5.42
CA VAL A 509 5.74 18.16 6.62
C VAL A 509 7.08 18.75 7.02
N ARG A 510 7.60 19.69 6.21
CA ARG A 510 8.79 20.46 6.55
C ARG A 510 8.39 21.76 7.23
N GLY A 511 8.90 21.99 8.44
CA GLY A 511 8.72 23.22 9.19
C GLY A 511 10.06 23.73 9.73
N GLY A 512 10.19 25.05 9.87
CA GLY A 512 11.24 25.64 10.74
C GLY A 512 10.82 25.50 12.20
N SER A 513 11.78 25.58 13.11
CA SER A 513 11.57 25.43 14.57
C SER A 513 10.46 26.31 15.18
N ASP A 514 10.02 27.36 14.50
CA ASP A 514 9.08 28.37 15.01
C ASP A 514 7.77 28.47 14.21
N LYS A 515 7.54 27.61 13.21
CA LYS A 515 6.30 27.62 12.42
C LYS A 515 5.59 26.26 12.47
N PRO A 516 4.25 26.24 12.67
CA PRO A 516 3.49 25.00 12.58
C PRO A 516 3.63 24.40 11.18
N LEU A 517 3.61 23.07 11.10
CA LEU A 517 3.68 22.35 9.83
C LEU A 517 2.44 22.65 8.98
N ALA A 518 2.63 22.76 7.66
CA ALA A 518 1.52 23.03 6.76
C ALA A 518 0.48 21.89 6.70
N ILE A 519 0.80 20.69 7.19
CA ILE A 519 -0.13 19.57 7.34
C ILE A 519 -1.07 19.73 8.54
N GLU A 520 -0.73 20.53 9.57
CA GLU A 520 -1.53 20.66 10.80
C GLU A 520 -2.98 21.13 10.56
N PRO A 521 -3.23 22.15 9.72
CA PRO A 521 -4.60 22.52 9.37
C PRO A 521 -5.39 21.38 8.72
N VAL A 522 -4.71 20.56 7.91
CA VAL A 522 -5.33 19.39 7.26
C VAL A 522 -5.72 18.34 8.30
N LEU A 523 -4.82 18.05 9.26
CA LEU A 523 -5.11 17.11 10.35
C LEU A 523 -6.25 17.62 11.24
N LEU A 524 -6.29 18.93 11.51
CA LEU A 524 -7.38 19.54 12.24
C LEU A 524 -8.71 19.41 11.50
N GLN A 525 -8.71 19.62 10.18
CA GLN A 525 -9.90 19.46 9.37
C GLN A 525 -10.38 18.00 9.31
N LEU A 526 -9.45 17.04 9.25
CA LEU A 526 -9.77 15.61 9.36
C LEU A 526 -10.39 15.28 10.74
N LYS A 527 -9.88 15.88 11.80
CA LYS A 527 -10.45 15.76 13.14
C LYS A 527 -11.86 16.33 13.21
N ASN A 528 -12.09 17.51 12.64
CA ASN A 528 -13.43 18.13 12.58
C ASN A 528 -14.40 17.23 11.81
N LEU A 529 -13.96 16.64 10.70
CA LEU A 529 -14.74 15.65 9.96
C LEU A 529 -15.03 14.39 10.78
N ARG A 530 -14.04 13.87 11.50
CA ARG A 530 -14.23 12.74 12.43
C ARG A 530 -15.32 13.04 13.44
N ASP A 531 -15.22 14.19 14.11
CA ASP A 531 -16.17 14.60 15.17
C ASP A 531 -17.59 14.74 14.57
N TYR A 532 -17.70 15.31 13.38
CA TYR A 532 -18.94 15.40 12.63
C TYR A 532 -19.53 13.99 12.34
N PHE A 533 -18.72 13.02 11.86
CA PHE A 533 -19.21 11.66 11.60
C PHE A 533 -19.49 10.84 12.86
N MET A 534 -18.77 11.11 13.95
CA MET A 534 -19.05 10.51 15.25
C MET A 534 -20.43 10.93 15.76
N GLN A 535 -20.79 12.20 15.64
CA GLN A 535 -22.12 12.69 15.99
C GLN A 535 -23.21 12.03 15.13
N LEU A 536 -22.93 11.82 13.83
CA LEU A 536 -23.85 11.18 12.88
C LEU A 536 -23.93 9.66 13.05
N GLY A 537 -23.03 9.02 13.78
CA GLY A 537 -23.01 7.54 13.99
C GLY A 537 -23.96 7.04 15.09
N GLY A 538 -24.66 7.93 15.81
CA GLY A 538 -25.58 7.56 16.90
C GLY A 538 -26.92 7.01 16.44
N ALA A 539 -27.77 6.60 17.39
CA ALA A 539 -29.09 6.04 17.14
C ALA A 539 -30.04 6.96 16.33
N ASN A 540 -29.74 8.25 16.23
CA ASN A 540 -30.50 9.24 15.47
C ASN A 540 -29.76 9.80 14.22
N ALA A 541 -28.85 8.99 13.68
CA ALA A 541 -27.98 9.37 12.55
C ALA A 541 -28.74 9.95 11.33
N GLY A 542 -29.85 9.30 10.95
CA GLY A 542 -30.69 9.78 9.84
C GLY A 542 -31.38 11.12 10.12
N GLY A 543 -31.76 11.36 11.36
CA GLY A 543 -32.38 12.64 11.76
C GLY A 543 -31.39 13.80 11.73
N GLN A 544 -30.18 13.60 12.23
CA GLN A 544 -29.10 14.59 12.16
C GLN A 544 -28.61 14.83 10.73
N ALA A 545 -28.50 13.79 9.93
CA ALA A 545 -28.18 13.92 8.51
C ALA A 545 -29.23 14.76 7.76
N LEU A 546 -30.51 14.55 8.05
CA LEU A 546 -31.60 15.31 7.46
C LEU A 546 -31.58 16.80 7.91
N GLN A 547 -31.34 17.05 9.18
CA GLN A 547 -31.26 18.42 9.71
C GLN A 547 -30.04 19.17 9.11
N ASN A 548 -28.89 18.51 9.00
CA ASN A 548 -27.69 19.10 8.38
C ASN A 548 -27.92 19.39 6.90
N GLN A 549 -28.57 18.48 6.17
CA GLN A 549 -28.93 18.73 4.77
C GLN A 549 -29.91 19.91 4.64
N ALA A 550 -30.92 20.00 5.50
CA ALA A 550 -31.87 21.09 5.47
C ALA A 550 -31.22 22.46 5.74
N SER A 551 -30.22 22.53 6.65
CA SER A 551 -29.48 23.77 6.92
C SER A 551 -28.62 24.20 5.72
N LEU A 552 -28.08 23.27 4.98
CA LEU A 552 -27.31 23.54 3.74
C LEU A 552 -28.21 24.18 2.66
N PHE A 553 -29.38 23.56 2.43
CA PHE A 553 -30.32 24.04 1.43
C PHE A 553 -30.94 25.41 1.81
N SER A 554 -31.01 25.73 3.09
CA SER A 554 -31.48 27.03 3.57
C SER A 554 -30.43 28.15 3.54
N GLY A 555 -29.18 27.86 3.18
CA GLY A 555 -28.07 28.82 3.16
C GLY A 555 -27.59 29.25 4.56
N ALA A 556 -27.97 28.56 5.61
CA ALA A 556 -27.71 28.95 7.00
C ALA A 556 -26.29 28.60 7.52
N GLY A 557 -25.33 28.29 6.65
CA GLY A 557 -23.93 28.04 7.03
C GLY A 557 -23.15 27.22 6.01
N MET A 558 -21.80 27.29 6.06
CA MET A 558 -20.94 26.35 5.32
C MET A 558 -20.91 25.00 6.05
N ASP A 559 -21.23 23.96 5.31
CA ASP A 559 -21.10 22.58 5.79
C ASP A 559 -19.61 22.23 6.04
N VAL A 560 -19.38 21.47 7.09
CA VAL A 560 -18.06 20.91 7.42
C VAL A 560 -17.48 20.14 6.21
N LEU A 561 -18.33 19.48 5.43
CA LEU A 561 -17.91 18.79 4.19
C LEU A 561 -17.49 19.76 3.09
N GLN A 562 -18.20 20.86 2.89
CA GLN A 562 -17.83 21.89 1.90
C GLN A 562 -16.54 22.58 2.31
N GLN A 563 -16.41 22.95 3.58
CA GLN A 563 -15.18 23.52 4.11
C GLN A 563 -13.99 22.59 3.94
N ALA A 564 -14.16 21.31 4.28
CA ALA A 564 -13.14 20.29 4.05
C ALA A 564 -12.78 20.15 2.57
N ASN A 565 -13.75 20.15 1.68
CA ASN A 565 -13.51 20.01 0.24
C ASN A 565 -12.72 21.21 -0.32
N MET A 566 -13.02 22.44 0.14
CA MET A 566 -12.27 23.63 -0.26
C MET A 566 -10.81 23.60 0.24
N GLU A 567 -10.58 23.16 1.46
CA GLU A 567 -9.23 23.02 2.00
C GLU A 567 -8.46 21.93 1.29
N PHE A 568 -9.08 20.76 1.07
CA PHE A 568 -8.45 19.63 0.39
C PHE A 568 -8.20 19.89 -1.10
N ALA A 569 -8.99 20.74 -1.75
CA ALA A 569 -8.78 21.13 -3.14
C ALA A 569 -7.46 21.87 -3.38
N ARG A 570 -6.89 22.49 -2.35
CA ARG A 570 -5.60 23.22 -2.40
C ARG A 570 -4.39 22.31 -2.24
N LEU A 571 -4.61 21.05 -1.83
CA LEU A 571 -3.55 20.12 -1.55
C LEU A 571 -2.92 19.57 -2.84
N PRO A 572 -1.64 19.19 -2.81
CA PRO A 572 -1.01 18.51 -3.94
C PRO A 572 -1.53 17.09 -4.10
N GLU A 573 -1.46 16.59 -5.35
CA GLU A 573 -1.72 15.18 -5.63
C GLU A 573 -0.60 14.28 -5.05
N PRO A 574 -0.93 13.09 -4.57
CA PRO A 574 -2.23 12.41 -4.57
C PRO A 574 -3.11 12.72 -3.35
N LEU A 575 -2.62 13.51 -2.39
CA LEU A 575 -3.31 13.82 -1.13
C LEU A 575 -4.68 14.45 -1.36
N LYS A 576 -4.76 15.39 -2.32
CA LYS A 576 -6.03 15.99 -2.75
C LYS A 576 -7.04 14.92 -3.12
N SER A 577 -6.69 14.05 -4.08
CA SER A 577 -7.58 12.99 -4.56
C SER A 577 -8.00 12.04 -3.43
N TRP A 578 -7.07 11.64 -2.56
CA TRP A 578 -7.37 10.74 -1.45
C TRP A 578 -8.41 11.34 -0.49
N LEU A 579 -8.21 12.60 -0.07
CA LEU A 579 -9.09 13.22 0.90
C LEU A 579 -10.44 13.64 0.29
N GLN A 580 -10.45 14.07 -0.97
CA GLN A 580 -11.69 14.36 -1.68
C GLN A 580 -12.57 13.12 -1.87
N ILE A 581 -11.99 11.93 -2.08
CA ILE A 581 -12.76 10.68 -2.14
C ILE A 581 -13.52 10.44 -0.83
N ILE A 582 -12.89 10.69 0.33
CA ILE A 582 -13.57 10.56 1.64
C ILE A 582 -14.75 11.53 1.72
N VAL A 583 -14.53 12.80 1.41
CA VAL A 583 -15.59 13.84 1.49
C VAL A 583 -16.74 13.51 0.54
N ASN A 584 -16.43 13.12 -0.69
CA ASN A 584 -17.44 12.83 -1.71
C ASN A 584 -18.25 11.56 -1.39
N SER A 585 -17.55 10.47 -1.04
CA SER A 585 -18.22 9.21 -0.65
C SER A 585 -19.07 9.39 0.63
N SER A 586 -18.61 10.20 1.53
CA SER A 586 -19.32 10.51 2.77
C SER A 586 -20.53 11.40 2.53
N GLY A 587 -20.44 12.39 1.64
CA GLY A 587 -21.58 13.21 1.24
C GLY A 587 -22.70 12.39 0.62
N GLN A 588 -22.38 11.42 -0.23
CA GLN A 588 -23.38 10.50 -0.81
C GLN A 588 -24.07 9.64 0.27
N LYS A 589 -23.31 9.14 1.25
CA LYS A 589 -23.87 8.36 2.37
C LYS A 589 -24.81 9.19 3.22
N LEU A 590 -24.43 10.45 3.50
CA LEU A 590 -25.27 11.39 4.24
C LEU A 590 -26.59 11.68 3.49
N SER A 591 -26.51 12.00 2.19
CA SER A 591 -27.70 12.21 1.37
C SER A 591 -28.61 10.98 1.35
N SER A 592 -28.01 9.78 1.22
CA SER A 592 -28.77 8.52 1.25
C SER A 592 -29.41 8.26 2.63
N ALA A 593 -28.72 8.54 3.73
CA ALA A 593 -29.23 8.39 5.08
C ALA A 593 -30.37 9.40 5.37
N ALA A 594 -30.20 10.65 4.93
CA ALA A 594 -31.23 11.69 5.05
C ALA A 594 -32.47 11.33 4.23
N LYS A 595 -32.30 10.89 2.98
CA LYS A 595 -33.39 10.39 2.13
C LYS A 595 -34.11 9.20 2.77
N GLY A 596 -33.35 8.20 3.28
CA GLY A 596 -33.94 7.05 3.98
C GLY A 596 -34.80 7.48 5.15
N LYS A 597 -34.28 8.37 6.00
CA LYS A 597 -35.04 8.89 7.15
C LYS A 597 -36.29 9.66 6.72
N LEU A 598 -36.16 10.50 5.71
CA LEU A 598 -37.28 11.26 5.18
C LEU A 598 -38.35 10.34 4.58
N SER A 599 -37.97 9.26 3.88
CA SER A 599 -38.87 8.24 3.36
C SER A 599 -39.60 7.47 4.47
N ASP A 600 -38.89 7.10 5.56
CA ASP A 600 -39.50 6.48 6.72
C ASP A 600 -40.54 7.38 7.40
N MET A 601 -40.21 8.67 7.48
CA MET A 601 -41.14 9.69 7.99
C MET A 601 -42.38 9.85 7.08
N VAL A 602 -42.20 9.87 5.75
CA VAL A 602 -43.31 9.87 4.77
C VAL A 602 -44.19 8.65 4.99
N LYS A 603 -43.60 7.47 5.10
CA LYS A 603 -44.33 6.23 5.28
C LYS A 603 -45.20 6.24 6.52
N THR A 604 -44.69 6.73 7.64
CA THR A 604 -45.39 6.73 8.92
C THR A 604 -46.36 7.90 9.06
N ALA A 605 -45.92 9.11 8.74
CA ALA A 605 -46.69 10.33 8.97
C ALA A 605 -47.68 10.67 7.83
N VAL A 606 -47.40 10.21 6.62
CA VAL A 606 -48.20 10.52 5.42
C VAL A 606 -48.85 9.29 4.81
N ALA A 607 -48.04 8.31 4.34
CA ALA A 607 -48.54 7.20 3.56
C ALA A 607 -49.55 6.33 4.30
N SER A 608 -49.24 5.93 5.54
CA SER A 608 -50.08 5.05 6.31
C SER A 608 -51.48 5.67 6.61
N PRO A 609 -51.60 6.89 7.20
CA PRO A 609 -52.89 7.50 7.44
C PRO A 609 -53.62 7.90 6.15
N CYS A 610 -52.86 8.31 5.13
CA CYS A 610 -53.43 8.64 3.83
C CYS A 610 -54.08 7.41 3.16
N ASN A 611 -53.41 6.28 3.11
CA ASN A 611 -53.94 5.04 2.56
C ASN A 611 -55.18 4.53 3.32
N MET A 612 -55.15 4.62 4.67
CA MET A 612 -56.33 4.25 5.47
C MET A 612 -57.55 5.10 5.17
N ALA A 613 -57.34 6.41 4.93
CA ALA A 613 -58.40 7.37 4.67
C ALA A 613 -58.93 7.28 3.25
N LEU A 614 -58.06 7.15 2.23
CA LEU A 614 -58.38 7.44 0.83
C LEU A 614 -58.36 6.19 -0.06
N ASN A 615 -57.60 5.16 0.26
CA ASN A 615 -57.38 4.03 -0.65
C ASN A 615 -58.69 3.26 -0.91
N GLY A 616 -58.96 2.99 -2.21
CA GLY A 616 -60.16 2.28 -2.66
C GLY A 616 -61.47 3.03 -2.42
N ARG A 617 -61.45 4.36 -2.16
CA ARG A 617 -62.62 5.19 -1.92
C ARG A 617 -62.74 6.27 -2.97
N TYR A 618 -64.01 6.63 -3.25
CA TYR A 618 -64.35 7.75 -4.13
C TYR A 618 -64.13 9.08 -3.37
N PRO A 619 -63.61 10.16 -3.94
CA PRO A 619 -63.38 10.40 -5.39
C PRO A 619 -61.97 10.00 -5.89
N MET A 620 -61.10 9.48 -5.06
CA MET A 620 -59.73 9.10 -5.46
C MET A 620 -59.69 7.92 -6.45
N PHE A 621 -60.71 7.05 -6.35
CA PHE A 621 -60.87 5.89 -7.22
C PHE A 621 -62.30 5.97 -7.85
N LYS A 622 -62.37 6.27 -9.12
CA LYS A 622 -63.60 6.50 -9.90
C LYS A 622 -64.44 5.26 -9.87
N GLY A 623 -64.77 4.47 -9.55
CA GLY A 623 -65.65 3.28 -9.50
C GLY A 623 -65.82 2.74 -8.08
N ALA A 624 -65.17 3.38 -7.09
CA ALA A 624 -65.29 2.92 -5.72
C ALA A 624 -66.72 3.12 -5.16
N ALA A 625 -67.25 2.08 -4.51
CA ALA A 625 -68.59 2.16 -3.90
C ALA A 625 -68.63 2.99 -2.60
N LYS A 626 -67.46 3.02 -1.88
CA LYS A 626 -67.37 3.73 -0.59
C LYS A 626 -66.78 5.12 -0.84
N ASP A 627 -67.34 6.10 -0.12
CA ASP A 627 -66.87 7.46 -0.15
C ASP A 627 -65.76 7.73 0.87
N VAL A 628 -64.84 8.67 0.56
CA VAL A 628 -63.97 9.30 1.55
C VAL A 628 -64.84 10.18 2.45
N LEU A 629 -64.69 10.04 3.74
CA LEU A 629 -65.36 10.94 4.70
C LEU A 629 -64.76 12.34 4.63
N LEU A 630 -65.58 13.41 4.68
CA LEU A 630 -65.09 14.78 4.62
C LEU A 630 -64.10 15.11 5.77
N ALA A 631 -64.32 14.51 6.94
CA ALA A 631 -63.36 14.65 8.06
C ALA A 631 -61.99 14.03 7.79
N ASP A 632 -61.96 12.85 7.14
CA ASP A 632 -60.77 12.18 6.71
C ASP A 632 -60.06 12.96 5.57
N PHE A 633 -60.85 13.46 4.62
CA PHE A 633 -60.36 14.29 3.55
C PHE A 633 -59.70 15.59 4.07
N ALA A 634 -60.37 16.24 5.02
CA ALA A 634 -59.85 17.44 5.69
C ALA A 634 -58.56 17.13 6.47
N LYS A 635 -58.53 16.03 7.25
CA LYS A 635 -57.33 15.61 7.99
C LYS A 635 -56.12 15.44 7.08
N ILE A 636 -56.31 14.96 5.85
CA ILE A 636 -55.22 14.71 4.90
C ILE A 636 -54.82 15.99 4.16
N PHE A 637 -55.80 16.74 3.59
CA PHE A 637 -55.55 17.79 2.59
C PHE A 637 -55.71 19.21 3.11
N SER A 638 -56.33 19.48 4.28
CA SER A 638 -56.54 20.85 4.73
C SER A 638 -55.22 21.63 4.92
N PRO A 639 -55.25 22.96 4.98
CA PRO A 639 -54.15 23.76 5.48
C PRO A 639 -53.74 23.26 6.87
N ASN A 640 -52.43 22.96 7.05
CA ASN A 640 -51.88 22.27 8.22
C ASN A 640 -52.37 20.82 8.43
N GLY A 641 -53.05 20.24 7.45
CA GLY A 641 -53.35 18.79 7.41
C GLY A 641 -52.08 17.96 7.27
N GLN A 642 -52.22 16.64 7.35
CA GLN A 642 -51.04 15.75 7.46
C GLN A 642 -50.01 15.91 6.33
N ILE A 643 -50.47 16.02 5.09
CA ILE A 643 -49.58 16.19 3.93
C ILE A 643 -48.95 17.59 3.92
N ASP A 644 -49.75 18.62 4.15
CA ASP A 644 -49.29 20.00 4.15
C ASP A 644 -48.29 20.24 5.29
N GLN A 645 -48.60 19.79 6.50
CA GLN A 645 -47.72 19.89 7.65
C GLN A 645 -46.38 19.18 7.39
N PHE A 646 -46.43 17.96 6.87
CA PHE A 646 -45.21 17.22 6.51
C PHE A 646 -44.41 17.97 5.45
N PHE A 647 -45.07 18.43 4.39
CA PHE A 647 -44.41 19.18 3.32
C PHE A 647 -43.74 20.45 3.87
N GLN A 648 -44.46 21.30 4.59
CA GLN A 648 -43.93 22.57 5.10
C GLN A 648 -42.79 22.38 6.09
N THR A 649 -42.84 21.35 6.97
CA THR A 649 -41.87 21.13 8.01
C THR A 649 -40.66 20.28 7.60
N GLN A 650 -40.84 19.32 6.72
CA GLN A 650 -39.83 18.33 6.40
C GLN A 650 -39.32 18.36 4.97
N LEU A 651 -40.19 18.65 3.97
CA LEU A 651 -39.85 18.46 2.56
C LEU A 651 -39.54 19.77 1.84
N LYS A 652 -40.20 20.88 2.24
CA LYS A 652 -40.09 22.19 1.59
C LYS A 652 -38.65 22.69 1.43
N PRO A 653 -37.70 22.48 2.38
CA PRO A 653 -36.31 22.92 2.22
C PRO A 653 -35.60 22.30 1.00
N PHE A 654 -36.12 21.15 0.50
CA PHE A 654 -35.49 20.37 -0.55
C PHE A 654 -36.22 20.47 -1.90
N VAL A 655 -37.34 21.19 -1.99
CA VAL A 655 -38.20 21.26 -3.17
C VAL A 655 -38.32 22.70 -3.65
N ASP A 656 -38.00 22.88 -4.93
CA ASP A 656 -38.27 24.13 -5.65
C ASP A 656 -39.76 24.19 -6.07
N THR A 657 -40.54 25.05 -5.38
CA THR A 657 -41.96 25.27 -5.65
C THR A 657 -42.22 26.48 -6.51
N SER A 658 -41.17 27.19 -6.97
CA SER A 658 -41.30 28.40 -7.78
C SER A 658 -41.70 28.10 -9.25
N LYS A 659 -41.48 26.87 -9.70
CA LYS A 659 -41.74 26.41 -11.04
C LYS A 659 -43.17 25.82 -11.17
N PRO A 660 -43.77 25.84 -12.37
CA PRO A 660 -45.06 25.21 -12.60
C PRO A 660 -45.09 23.72 -12.24
N GLN A 661 -43.97 23.01 -12.41
CA GLN A 661 -43.77 21.65 -11.94
C GLN A 661 -42.72 21.67 -10.84
N TRP A 662 -43.11 21.16 -9.68
CA TRP A 662 -42.18 21.09 -8.55
C TRP A 662 -41.06 20.11 -8.83
N THR A 663 -39.84 20.49 -8.51
CA THR A 663 -38.65 19.69 -8.70
C THR A 663 -37.82 19.70 -7.41
N GLU A 664 -36.92 18.75 -7.26
CA GLU A 664 -35.90 18.82 -6.22
C GLU A 664 -35.09 20.11 -6.42
N LEU A 665 -34.78 20.81 -5.33
CA LEU A 665 -33.94 22.00 -5.35
C LEU A 665 -32.53 21.65 -5.88
N ALA A 666 -32.02 22.45 -6.83
CA ALA A 666 -30.71 22.25 -7.39
C ALA A 666 -29.63 22.46 -6.31
N ALA A 667 -28.80 21.48 -6.07
CA ALA A 667 -27.69 21.50 -5.15
C ALA A 667 -26.54 20.62 -5.66
N ASP A 668 -25.34 20.88 -5.17
CA ASP A 668 -24.13 20.08 -5.52
C ASP A 668 -24.31 18.59 -5.18
N LYS A 669 -25.05 18.29 -4.13
CA LYS A 669 -25.35 16.93 -3.66
C LYS A 669 -26.85 16.81 -3.35
N PRO A 670 -27.68 16.53 -4.38
CA PRO A 670 -29.11 16.37 -4.16
C PRO A 670 -29.42 15.12 -3.31
N LEU A 671 -30.58 15.09 -2.65
CA LEU A 671 -31.06 13.90 -1.94
C LEU A 671 -31.45 12.79 -2.93
N GLY A 672 -31.73 13.12 -4.17
CA GLY A 672 -32.24 12.22 -5.19
C GLY A 672 -33.70 11.86 -4.94
N LEU A 673 -34.52 12.86 -4.62
CA LEU A 673 -35.96 12.68 -4.39
C LEU A 673 -36.67 12.23 -5.65
N SER A 674 -37.66 11.38 -5.50
CA SER A 674 -38.46 10.91 -6.63
C SER A 674 -39.33 12.04 -7.20
N ALA A 675 -39.17 12.34 -8.49
CA ALA A 675 -40.00 13.33 -9.18
C ALA A 675 -41.50 12.97 -9.08
N SER A 676 -41.83 11.67 -9.12
CA SER A 676 -43.20 11.20 -8.94
C SER A 676 -43.72 11.46 -7.51
N ALA A 677 -42.88 11.28 -6.49
CA ALA A 677 -43.31 11.59 -5.13
C ALA A 677 -43.51 13.10 -4.91
N ILE A 678 -42.57 13.93 -5.40
CA ILE A 678 -42.73 15.41 -5.37
C ILE A 678 -44.00 15.84 -6.07
N HIS A 679 -44.33 15.22 -7.21
CA HIS A 679 -45.55 15.48 -7.95
C HIS A 679 -46.82 15.14 -7.12
N GLN A 680 -46.81 14.08 -6.29
CA GLN A 680 -47.93 13.76 -5.43
C GLN A 680 -48.14 14.85 -4.34
N PHE A 681 -47.06 15.40 -3.79
CA PHE A 681 -47.16 16.55 -2.87
C PHE A 681 -47.69 17.80 -3.59
N GLN A 682 -47.31 18.02 -4.83
CA GLN A 682 -47.86 19.12 -5.65
C GLN A 682 -49.35 18.93 -5.90
N LEU A 683 -49.80 17.74 -6.27
CA LEU A 683 -51.20 17.41 -6.43
C LEU A 683 -52.00 17.62 -5.13
N ALA A 684 -51.43 17.20 -4.01
CA ALA A 684 -52.03 17.44 -2.70
C ALA A 684 -52.19 18.94 -2.38
N ALA A 685 -51.20 19.77 -2.72
CA ALA A 685 -51.29 21.20 -2.60
C ALA A 685 -52.37 21.79 -3.49
N GLN A 686 -52.49 21.33 -4.76
CA GLN A 686 -53.56 21.76 -5.67
C GLN A 686 -54.95 21.35 -5.14
N ILE A 687 -55.08 20.17 -4.57
CA ILE A 687 -56.34 19.73 -3.94
C ILE A 687 -56.64 20.60 -2.72
N ARG A 688 -55.65 20.90 -1.88
CA ARG A 688 -55.77 21.81 -0.76
C ARG A 688 -56.31 23.19 -1.23
N ASP A 689 -55.62 23.79 -2.18
CA ASP A 689 -55.94 25.13 -2.68
C ASP A 689 -57.33 25.19 -3.36
N SER A 690 -57.80 24.06 -3.95
CA SER A 690 -59.09 23.95 -4.58
C SER A 690 -60.23 23.78 -3.57
N PHE A 691 -60.10 22.94 -2.55
CA PHE A 691 -61.19 22.57 -1.66
C PHE A 691 -61.24 23.37 -0.35
N PHE A 692 -60.11 23.98 0.05
CA PHE A 692 -59.96 24.62 1.35
C PHE A 692 -59.67 26.11 1.29
N SER A 693 -60.09 26.78 0.23
CA SER A 693 -59.92 28.25 0.05
C SER A 693 -60.63 29.07 1.13
N GLN A 694 -61.62 28.50 1.81
CA GLN A 694 -62.39 29.12 2.89
C GLN A 694 -62.01 28.67 4.29
N GLY A 695 -60.96 27.82 4.46
CA GLY A 695 -60.53 27.39 5.77
C GLY A 695 -60.22 25.90 5.87
N ALA A 696 -60.32 25.31 7.06
CA ALA A 696 -59.94 23.92 7.31
C ALA A 696 -61.05 22.90 6.96
N VAL A 697 -62.24 23.36 6.61
CA VAL A 697 -63.33 22.49 6.16
C VAL A 697 -63.46 22.56 4.64
N PRO A 698 -63.56 21.41 3.94
CA PRO A 698 -63.69 21.43 2.50
C PRO A 698 -65.00 22.08 2.07
N GLN A 699 -64.92 23.11 1.29
CA GLN A 699 -66.05 23.88 0.82
C GLN A 699 -65.81 24.46 -0.58
N LEU A 700 -66.75 24.29 -1.44
CA LEU A 700 -66.76 24.84 -2.80
C LEU A 700 -67.93 25.78 -2.98
N GLN A 701 -67.71 26.88 -3.67
CA GLN A 701 -68.74 27.79 -4.15
C GLN A 701 -68.68 27.82 -5.68
N PHE A 702 -69.76 27.73 -6.31
CA PHE A 702 -69.91 27.79 -7.78
C PHE A 702 -71.27 28.33 -8.17
N GLU A 703 -71.32 28.79 -9.37
CA GLU A 703 -72.55 29.28 -9.98
C GLU A 703 -72.97 28.37 -11.13
N LEU A 704 -74.27 28.14 -11.27
CA LEU A 704 -74.85 27.45 -12.42
C LEU A 704 -75.76 28.38 -13.19
N LYS A 705 -75.53 28.47 -14.48
CA LYS A 705 -76.33 29.24 -15.38
C LYS A 705 -76.96 28.30 -16.45
N PRO A 706 -78.25 28.20 -16.58
CA PRO A 706 -78.84 27.37 -17.65
C PRO A 706 -78.48 27.98 -19.03
N LEU A 707 -78.07 27.14 -19.99
CA LEU A 707 -77.78 27.52 -21.35
C LEU A 707 -78.76 26.98 -22.33
N ASN A 708 -79.16 25.72 -22.17
CA ASN A 708 -80.08 25.05 -23.06
C ASN A 708 -80.83 23.89 -22.37
N LEU A 709 -82.06 23.66 -22.73
CA LEU A 709 -82.86 22.56 -22.30
C LEU A 709 -83.48 21.88 -23.51
N ASP A 710 -83.45 20.54 -23.55
CA ASP A 710 -84.06 19.81 -24.68
C ASP A 710 -85.54 20.20 -24.88
N ALA A 711 -85.95 20.37 -26.12
CA ALA A 711 -87.28 20.82 -26.49
C ALA A 711 -88.45 19.88 -26.02
N SER A 712 -88.14 18.60 -25.77
CA SER A 712 -89.07 17.62 -25.20
C SER A 712 -89.26 17.69 -23.65
N VAL A 713 -88.45 18.52 -23.00
CA VAL A 713 -88.46 18.68 -21.57
C VAL A 713 -89.14 19.98 -21.15
N GLY A 714 -90.12 19.93 -20.34
CA GLY A 714 -90.82 21.11 -19.84
C GLY A 714 -90.14 21.73 -18.64
N THR A 715 -89.61 20.87 -17.73
CA THR A 715 -88.90 21.34 -16.53
C THR A 715 -87.70 20.45 -16.27
N PHE A 716 -86.56 21.08 -16.05
CA PHE A 716 -85.43 20.41 -15.48
C PHE A 716 -85.20 20.90 -14.03
N ARG A 717 -85.03 19.97 -13.11
CA ARG A 717 -84.69 20.24 -11.68
C ARG A 717 -83.37 19.60 -11.36
N LEU A 718 -82.48 20.38 -10.72
CA LEU A 718 -81.25 19.90 -10.12
C LEU A 718 -81.28 20.17 -8.61
N GLN A 719 -81.34 19.11 -7.84
CA GLN A 719 -81.30 19.22 -6.40
C GLN A 719 -79.86 18.79 -5.94
N VAL A 720 -79.20 19.67 -5.16
CA VAL A 720 -77.88 19.40 -4.58
C VAL A 720 -77.91 19.65 -3.08
N GLU A 721 -77.99 18.57 -2.31
CA GLU A 721 -77.88 18.60 -0.87
C GLU A 721 -78.76 19.66 -0.16
N GLY A 722 -80.02 19.76 -0.59
CA GLY A 722 -80.97 20.71 -0.04
C GLY A 722 -81.00 22.06 -0.76
N GLN A 723 -80.23 22.26 -1.78
CA GLN A 723 -80.27 23.40 -2.69
C GLN A 723 -81.00 22.95 -3.98
N GLU A 724 -81.86 23.79 -4.63
CA GLU A 724 -82.62 23.41 -5.85
C GLU A 724 -82.44 24.45 -6.90
N ILE A 725 -82.18 24.01 -8.12
CA ILE A 725 -82.28 24.80 -9.33
C ILE A 725 -83.45 24.21 -10.17
N VAL A 726 -84.35 25.12 -10.62
CA VAL A 726 -85.46 24.76 -11.54
C VAL A 726 -85.37 25.59 -12.77
N TYR A 727 -85.36 24.96 -13.96
CA TYR A 727 -85.29 25.65 -15.23
C TYR A 727 -86.44 25.20 -16.14
N ARG A 728 -87.12 26.15 -16.77
CA ARG A 728 -88.34 25.96 -17.59
C ARG A 728 -88.30 26.77 -18.86
N HIS A 729 -87.34 26.76 -19.69
CA HIS A 729 -87.18 27.59 -20.91
C HIS A 729 -87.37 29.10 -20.65
N GLY A 730 -87.16 29.59 -19.41
CA GLY A 730 -87.26 31.01 -19.08
C GLY A 730 -85.97 31.77 -19.28
N PRO A 731 -85.91 33.03 -18.82
CA PRO A 731 -84.66 33.78 -18.80
C PRO A 731 -83.55 33.05 -18.01
N GLU A 732 -82.38 33.13 -18.54
CA GLU A 732 -81.18 32.53 -17.92
C GLU A 732 -80.88 33.24 -16.59
N GLN A 733 -81.09 32.55 -15.46
CA GLN A 733 -80.76 33.07 -14.14
C GLN A 733 -79.58 32.31 -13.56
N VAL A 734 -78.59 33.07 -13.09
CA VAL A 734 -77.42 32.50 -12.41
C VAL A 734 -77.81 32.17 -10.99
N MET A 735 -77.58 30.94 -10.61
CA MET A 735 -77.76 30.45 -9.21
C MET A 735 -76.52 30.08 -8.56
N GLY A 736 -76.20 30.71 -7.39
CA GLY A 736 -75.08 30.35 -6.57
C GLY A 736 -75.31 29.03 -5.79
N MET A 737 -74.38 28.14 -5.83
CA MET A 737 -74.44 26.84 -5.18
C MET A 737 -73.26 26.67 -4.25
N LYS A 738 -73.43 25.89 -3.21
CA LYS A 738 -72.33 25.46 -2.27
C LYS A 738 -72.30 23.96 -2.17
N TRP A 739 -71.07 23.43 -2.04
CA TRP A 739 -70.87 22.04 -1.67
C TRP A 739 -69.82 22.01 -0.54
N PRO A 740 -70.04 21.24 0.55
CA PRO A 740 -71.29 20.55 0.87
C PRO A 740 -72.45 21.54 1.03
N GLY A 741 -73.66 21.08 0.66
CA GLY A 741 -74.86 21.84 0.81
C GLY A 741 -75.38 21.88 2.25
N PRO A 742 -76.53 22.60 2.51
CA PRO A 742 -77.09 22.71 3.82
C PRO A 742 -77.59 21.37 4.40
N ASN A 743 -78.04 20.43 3.51
CA ASN A 743 -78.54 19.11 3.90
C ASN A 743 -77.74 17.97 3.16
N PRO A 744 -76.54 17.65 3.49
CA PRO A 744 -75.75 16.66 2.75
C PRO A 744 -76.39 15.25 2.69
N SER A 745 -77.24 14.88 3.63
CA SER A 745 -77.96 13.61 3.66
C SER A 745 -79.01 13.43 2.57
N GLN A 746 -79.42 14.51 1.92
CA GLN A 746 -80.40 14.44 0.84
C GLN A 746 -79.80 14.04 -0.53
N GLY A 747 -78.46 13.93 -0.60
CA GLY A 747 -77.77 13.61 -1.83
C GLY A 747 -78.01 14.62 -2.98
N VAL A 748 -77.85 14.12 -4.20
CA VAL A 748 -78.01 14.94 -5.42
C VAL A 748 -78.93 14.20 -6.35
N ARG A 749 -79.92 14.97 -6.96
CA ARG A 749 -80.86 14.42 -7.86
C ARG A 749 -81.10 15.33 -9.04
N ILE A 750 -81.16 14.75 -10.21
CA ILE A 750 -81.67 15.43 -11.44
C ILE A 750 -83.07 14.88 -11.82
N VAL A 751 -83.93 15.72 -12.24
CA VAL A 751 -85.28 15.37 -12.70
C VAL A 751 -85.56 16.08 -14.03
N PHE A 752 -85.88 15.31 -15.02
CA PHE A 752 -86.44 15.78 -16.27
C PHE A 752 -87.94 15.50 -16.27
N GLU A 753 -88.71 16.53 -16.40
CA GLU A 753 -90.12 16.48 -16.53
C GLU A 753 -90.51 16.81 -17.97
N THR A 754 -90.99 15.88 -18.70
CA THR A 754 -91.39 16.04 -20.10
C THR A 754 -92.65 16.91 -20.27
N LEU A 755 -93.00 17.36 -21.48
CA LEU A 755 -94.16 18.17 -21.72
C LEU A 755 -95.47 17.43 -21.40
N ASP A 756 -95.50 16.10 -21.37
CA ASP A 756 -96.59 15.23 -20.97
C ASP A 756 -96.56 14.87 -19.49
N ASN A 757 -95.86 15.63 -18.69
CA ASN A 757 -95.74 15.49 -17.23
C ASN A 757 -95.09 14.16 -16.72
N LYS A 758 -94.40 13.45 -17.56
CA LYS A 758 -93.70 12.26 -17.17
C LYS A 758 -92.30 12.67 -16.52
N GLN A 759 -92.08 12.23 -15.35
CA GLN A 759 -90.84 12.48 -14.64
C GLN A 759 -89.84 11.34 -14.77
N ILE A 760 -88.61 11.67 -15.15
CA ILE A 760 -87.47 10.79 -15.25
C ILE A 760 -86.41 11.36 -14.38
N SER A 761 -85.88 10.60 -13.45
CA SER A 761 -84.85 11.08 -12.48
C SER A 761 -83.75 10.14 -12.31
N SER A 762 -82.61 10.72 -12.00
CA SER A 762 -81.38 9.99 -11.50
C SER A 762 -80.98 10.66 -10.21
N SER A 763 -80.60 9.81 -9.20
CA SER A 763 -80.10 10.30 -7.92
C SER A 763 -78.79 9.68 -7.60
N LYS A 764 -77.95 10.43 -6.89
CA LYS A 764 -76.72 9.95 -6.27
C LYS A 764 -76.75 10.22 -4.76
N GLU A 765 -76.31 9.25 -4.00
CA GLU A 765 -76.26 9.35 -2.57
C GLU A 765 -74.78 9.36 -2.10
N GLY A 766 -74.53 9.73 -0.85
CA GLY A 766 -73.22 9.77 -0.24
C GLY A 766 -72.59 11.17 -0.24
N THR A 767 -71.49 11.27 0.47
CA THR A 767 -70.78 12.52 0.73
C THR A 767 -70.30 13.21 -0.56
N TRP A 768 -70.03 12.47 -1.61
CA TRP A 768 -69.53 12.95 -2.91
C TRP A 768 -70.57 12.82 -3.99
N ALA A 769 -71.87 12.84 -3.65
CA ALA A 769 -72.98 12.68 -4.60
C ALA A 769 -72.90 13.67 -5.75
N LEU A 770 -72.58 14.94 -5.55
CA LEU A 770 -72.37 15.93 -6.56
C LEU A 770 -71.30 15.49 -7.60
N PHE A 771 -70.17 15.07 -7.15
CA PHE A 771 -69.06 14.66 -8.01
C PHE A 771 -69.39 13.36 -8.78
N ARG A 772 -70.13 12.45 -8.17
CA ARG A 772 -70.62 11.23 -8.84
C ARG A 772 -71.61 11.60 -9.97
N LEU A 773 -72.43 12.65 -9.79
CA LEU A 773 -73.29 13.15 -10.81
C LEU A 773 -72.50 13.84 -11.98
N LEU A 774 -71.45 14.62 -11.59
CA LEU A 774 -70.56 15.29 -12.57
C LEU A 774 -69.70 14.26 -13.35
N ASP A 775 -69.38 13.13 -12.83
CA ASP A 775 -68.69 12.02 -13.51
C ASP A 775 -69.55 11.42 -14.68
N GLU A 776 -70.91 11.53 -14.59
CA GLU A 776 -71.89 11.09 -15.63
C GLU A 776 -72.22 12.22 -16.57
N ALA A 777 -71.95 13.47 -16.20
CA ALA A 777 -72.18 14.63 -17.05
C ALA A 777 -71.07 14.82 -18.11
N ALA A 778 -71.36 15.32 -19.28
CA ALA A 778 -70.35 15.78 -20.18
C ALA A 778 -69.86 17.16 -19.73
N ILE A 779 -68.57 17.26 -19.40
CA ILE A 779 -67.88 18.48 -18.95
C ILE A 779 -66.96 18.97 -20.07
N GLU A 780 -67.26 20.11 -20.63
CA GLU A 780 -66.47 20.74 -21.70
C GLU A 780 -65.77 22.00 -21.14
N PRO A 781 -64.48 22.11 -21.26
CA PRO A 781 -63.76 23.33 -20.86
C PRO A 781 -64.09 24.49 -21.80
N THR A 782 -64.04 25.69 -21.25
CA THR A 782 -64.13 26.95 -22.04
C THR A 782 -62.81 27.66 -22.16
N SER A 783 -62.74 28.84 -22.76
CA SER A 783 -61.55 29.66 -22.78
C SER A 783 -61.16 30.22 -21.40
N ALA A 784 -62.05 30.25 -20.44
CA ALA A 784 -61.80 30.67 -19.05
C ALA A 784 -61.67 29.41 -18.20
N PRO A 785 -60.58 29.24 -17.47
CA PRO A 785 -60.29 28.01 -16.72
C PRO A 785 -61.27 27.74 -15.56
N GLU A 786 -61.95 28.75 -15.06
CA GLU A 786 -62.96 28.64 -14.00
C GLU A 786 -64.37 28.34 -14.58
N VAL A 787 -64.54 28.31 -15.91
CA VAL A 787 -65.88 28.16 -16.53
C VAL A 787 -65.93 26.86 -17.36
N PHE A 788 -66.96 26.07 -17.13
CA PHE A 788 -67.24 24.80 -17.83
C PHE A 788 -68.64 24.72 -18.35
N ASN A 789 -68.88 24.09 -19.50
CA ASN A 789 -70.17 23.69 -19.97
C ASN A 789 -70.52 22.30 -19.50
N LEU A 790 -71.53 22.13 -18.70
CA LEU A 790 -72.03 20.86 -18.18
C LEU A 790 -73.25 20.44 -18.98
N THR A 791 -73.29 19.19 -19.47
CA THR A 791 -74.44 18.63 -20.08
C THR A 791 -74.88 17.39 -19.30
N PHE A 792 -76.08 17.53 -18.66
CA PHE A 792 -76.71 16.40 -18.00
C PHE A 792 -77.54 15.68 -19.05
N ARG A 793 -77.42 14.36 -19.10
CA ARG A 793 -78.18 13.52 -20.07
C ARG A 793 -78.87 12.40 -19.34
N LEU A 794 -80.15 12.12 -19.66
CA LEU A 794 -80.87 11.03 -19.10
C LEU A 794 -81.94 10.55 -20.13
N GLN A 795 -81.89 9.29 -20.53
CA GLN A 795 -82.80 8.69 -21.50
C GLN A 795 -82.99 9.52 -22.77
N GLY A 796 -81.90 10.06 -23.33
CA GLY A 796 -81.90 10.84 -24.56
C GLY A 796 -82.20 12.33 -24.39
N MET A 797 -82.71 12.77 -23.25
CA MET A 797 -82.97 14.19 -22.94
C MET A 797 -81.66 14.82 -22.40
N SER A 798 -81.52 16.13 -22.61
CA SER A 798 -80.34 16.87 -22.17
C SER A 798 -80.68 18.23 -21.55
N ALA A 799 -79.91 18.62 -20.57
CA ALA A 799 -79.91 19.97 -19.97
C ALA A 799 -78.49 20.47 -19.90
N ARG A 800 -78.24 21.62 -20.54
CA ARG A 800 -76.86 22.20 -20.58
C ARG A 800 -76.85 23.45 -19.72
N TYR A 801 -75.77 23.48 -18.90
CA TYR A 801 -75.48 24.55 -17.94
C TYR A 801 -74.03 25.06 -18.11
N GLU A 802 -73.81 26.33 -17.88
CA GLU A 802 -72.51 26.88 -17.60
C GLU A 802 -72.29 26.73 -16.07
N LEU A 803 -71.19 26.10 -15.66
CA LEU A 803 -70.71 26.06 -14.33
C LEU A 803 -69.56 27.03 -14.23
N ARG A 804 -69.60 27.98 -13.29
CA ARG A 804 -68.56 28.90 -12.94
C ARG A 804 -68.06 28.61 -11.53
N ALA A 805 -66.85 28.18 -11.43
CA ALA A 805 -66.22 28.02 -10.15
C ALA A 805 -65.76 29.36 -9.55
N ALA A 806 -65.75 29.51 -8.25
CA ALA A 806 -65.26 30.73 -7.54
C ALA A 806 -63.75 30.98 -7.73
N SER A 807 -63.03 30.06 -8.27
CA SER A 807 -61.57 30.14 -8.47
C SER A 807 -61.12 29.37 -9.68
N VAL A 808 -60.03 29.83 -10.31
CA VAL A 808 -59.30 29.09 -11.38
C VAL A 808 -58.81 27.73 -10.94
N ASN A 809 -58.45 27.60 -9.65
CA ASN A 809 -58.13 26.33 -9.03
C ASN A 809 -59.43 25.66 -8.56
N ASN A 810 -60.00 24.88 -9.44
CA ASN A 810 -61.29 24.21 -9.13
C ASN A 810 -61.22 22.72 -9.36
N PRO A 811 -62.00 21.91 -8.59
CA PRO A 811 -61.91 20.46 -8.61
C PRO A 811 -62.94 19.81 -9.56
N PHE A 812 -63.69 20.56 -10.31
CA PHE A 812 -64.85 20.02 -11.06
C PHE A 812 -64.43 19.10 -12.22
N ASN A 813 -63.20 19.17 -12.72
CA ASN A 813 -62.72 18.22 -13.70
C ASN A 813 -62.08 16.95 -13.10
N LEU A 814 -62.02 16.86 -11.75
CA LEU A 814 -61.54 15.74 -10.96
C LEU A 814 -60.16 15.20 -11.27
N LYS A 815 -59.40 15.78 -12.21
CA LYS A 815 -58.09 15.22 -12.68
C LYS A 815 -57.09 15.09 -11.53
N GLN A 816 -57.00 16.10 -10.66
CA GLN A 816 -56.07 16.10 -9.54
C GLN A 816 -56.44 15.02 -8.52
N LEU A 817 -57.73 14.86 -8.19
CA LEU A 817 -58.22 13.85 -7.25
C LEU A 817 -57.92 12.43 -7.78
N GLN A 818 -58.21 12.19 -9.06
CA GLN A 818 -58.06 10.89 -9.71
C GLN A 818 -56.57 10.52 -9.93
N SER A 819 -55.73 11.54 -10.14
CA SER A 819 -54.26 11.35 -10.34
C SER A 819 -53.50 11.24 -9.02
N PHE A 820 -54.09 11.72 -7.91
CA PHE A 820 -53.39 11.68 -6.60
C PHE A 820 -53.32 10.22 -6.06
N ARG A 821 -52.17 9.88 -5.59
CA ARG A 821 -51.91 8.65 -4.81
C ARG A 821 -51.08 9.02 -3.59
N CYS A 822 -51.32 8.32 -2.48
CA CYS A 822 -50.53 8.53 -1.27
C CYS A 822 -49.06 8.26 -1.53
N PRO A 823 -48.14 9.23 -1.31
CA PRO A 823 -46.72 9.02 -1.51
C PRO A 823 -46.17 8.03 -0.47
N GLU A 824 -45.57 6.91 -0.92
CA GLU A 824 -45.09 5.85 -0.04
C GLU A 824 -43.61 6.00 0.28
N ALA A 825 -42.85 6.64 -0.62
CA ALA A 825 -41.41 6.90 -0.47
C ALA A 825 -41.02 8.14 -1.30
N LEU A 826 -39.84 8.69 -0.99
CA LEU A 826 -39.29 9.89 -1.67
C LEU A 826 -38.14 9.54 -2.62
#